data_f5a170d2793e1ebb6714050175b91fbd
#
_entry.id   f5a170d2793e1ebb6714050175b91fbd
#
_cell.length_a   1.000
_cell.length_b   1.000
_cell.length_c   1.000
_cell.angle_alpha   90.00
_cell.angle_beta   90.00
_cell.angle_gamma   90.00
#
_symmetry.space_group_name_H-M   'P 1'
#
loop_
_entity.id
_entity.type
_entity.pdbx_description
1 polymer ?
#
loop_
_entity_poly.entity_id
_entity_poly.type
_entity_poly.pdbx_seq_one_letter_code
_entity_poly.pdbx_strand_id
1 'polypeptide(L)'
;MLNVSVLTEPGFSPHSLNKYASIMACGNGYMGIRAAHEEDYTQQTRGMYLAGLYHRAGRNETTELINLPDITGIEVELDGVNFTLLSGALLEWQRELAFANGELRRSVLWRSPDGKRYRLESRRFVSLAQLPLVAMQLAITPLDGPSQVVLKTGIDATQTNSGRQHLDEISVRVFDQNCMQGVYETQDRVSDVVISAFCRLSAGSESCFTAKNRRISAHYDLNVSQGDTVTLEKIVWVAHRSDKALSQSSFARNALAELKVCAARGYASLLESSACAWEDVWRDARVAVTSAEPQDQLALDYTVWHLTAMTPADNERCSIAAKGLTGEGYKGHVFWDTEIFLLPFHLFTRPQVARSLLRYRWLNLAGAREKARRNGWPGALFPWESAASGQEETPEYAAINIRTGTRQKVASALAEHHIVADIAWAVVAYWQATHDDAFMRNEGLTLLIETATFWMGRATEVNGRLEIHDVIGPDEYTEHVNNNAYTNYLAWHNVACARQFMAMFNHEDAGFMENASRFMSRLWLPQANAEGVLPQDDTFMAKPAIDLSRYKAKAGKQTILLDYSRAEVNEMQILKQADVVMLNYLLPERFTPQQCAANLTYYEPRTIHDSSLSKAIHGIVAARCGDTERAYAFWREGVAIDLGDDPHSCDDGIHAAATGAIWSGVIQGFAGMQIVQGELHLAPKLPAHWRKLAFPLRWRNARMHFTFENDVLTIETTAPVTLTLWGKTLCITDRQVCSFRDFFTSPGGTATTGENHEA
;
A
#
# COMPACT_ATOMS: atom_id res chain seq x y z
N MET A 1 -6.35 26.05 6.40
CA MET A 1 -6.50 24.61 6.21
C MET A 1 -6.15 24.26 4.77
N LEU A 2 -5.38 23.21 4.55
CA LEU A 2 -5.13 22.67 3.22
C LEU A 2 -6.47 22.16 2.65
N ASN A 3 -6.76 22.48 1.39
CA ASN A 3 -7.97 21.99 0.71
C ASN A 3 -7.72 20.53 0.25
N VAL A 4 -7.89 19.57 1.15
CA VAL A 4 -7.74 18.13 0.90
C VAL A 4 -9.06 17.58 0.38
N SER A 5 -8.98 16.63 -0.56
CA SER A 5 -10.15 16.04 -1.23
C SER A 5 -11.04 15.24 -0.28
N VAL A 6 -12.26 15.03 -0.71
CA VAL A 6 -13.26 14.16 -0.08
C VAL A 6 -13.63 13.07 -1.09
N LEU A 7 -13.55 11.81 -0.66
CA LEU A 7 -14.02 10.69 -1.48
C LEU A 7 -15.52 10.48 -1.23
N THR A 8 -16.32 10.54 -2.28
CA THR A 8 -17.78 10.41 -2.20
C THR A 8 -18.26 9.12 -2.86
N GLU A 9 -19.15 8.39 -2.19
CA GLU A 9 -19.91 7.30 -2.79
C GLU A 9 -21.12 7.87 -3.51
N PRO A 10 -21.24 7.73 -4.84
CA PRO A 10 -22.25 8.46 -5.64
C PRO A 10 -23.70 8.02 -5.39
N GLY A 11 -23.89 6.83 -4.84
CA GLY A 11 -25.19 6.26 -4.51
C GLY A 11 -25.07 4.89 -3.87
N PHE A 12 -26.08 4.49 -3.11
CA PHE A 12 -26.13 3.15 -2.53
C PHE A 12 -26.37 2.09 -3.61
N SER A 13 -25.51 1.08 -3.66
CA SER A 13 -25.65 -0.10 -4.52
C SER A 13 -25.20 -1.37 -3.78
N PRO A 14 -26.05 -2.40 -3.70
CA PRO A 14 -25.65 -3.69 -3.13
C PRO A 14 -24.47 -4.34 -3.85
N HIS A 15 -24.25 -4.02 -5.13
CA HIS A 15 -23.17 -4.60 -5.94
C HIS A 15 -21.79 -3.98 -5.66
N SER A 16 -21.73 -2.80 -5.05
CA SER A 16 -20.48 -2.10 -4.76
C SER A 16 -20.15 -1.98 -3.27
N LEU A 17 -20.88 -2.70 -2.40
CA LEU A 17 -20.69 -2.65 -0.95
C LEU A 17 -19.24 -2.89 -0.52
N ASN A 18 -18.61 -3.93 -1.06
CA ASN A 18 -17.25 -4.30 -0.67
C ASN A 18 -16.17 -3.38 -1.28
N LYS A 19 -16.42 -2.87 -2.48
CA LYS A 19 -15.55 -1.84 -3.07
C LYS A 19 -15.46 -0.60 -2.18
N TYR A 20 -16.62 0.01 -1.85
CA TYR A 20 -16.63 1.19 -1.00
C TYR A 20 -16.20 0.88 0.44
N ALA A 21 -16.43 -0.33 0.93
CA ALA A 21 -15.87 -0.79 2.20
C ALA A 21 -14.34 -0.77 2.21
N SER A 22 -13.69 -1.05 1.07
CA SER A 22 -12.23 -1.03 0.93
C SER A 22 -11.68 0.38 0.69
N ILE A 23 -12.17 1.09 -0.33
CA ILE A 23 -11.60 2.40 -0.72
C ILE A 23 -11.89 3.52 0.28
N MET A 24 -12.95 3.40 1.09
CA MET A 24 -13.29 4.32 2.18
C MET A 24 -12.84 3.79 3.56
N ALA A 25 -12.04 2.73 3.62
CA ALA A 25 -11.59 2.17 4.89
C ALA A 25 -10.87 3.22 5.74
N CYS A 26 -11.20 3.22 7.04
CA CYS A 26 -10.56 4.08 8.03
C CYS A 26 -9.37 3.34 8.65
N GLY A 27 -8.24 4.01 8.85
CA GLY A 27 -7.06 3.39 9.43
C GLY A 27 -6.03 4.39 9.91
N ASN A 28 -5.02 3.88 10.63
CA ASN A 28 -3.94 4.69 11.21
C ASN A 28 -2.59 3.96 11.26
N GLY A 29 -2.48 2.83 10.51
CA GLY A 29 -1.29 2.00 10.49
C GLY A 29 -1.18 0.98 11.64
N TYR A 30 -1.80 1.24 12.79
CA TYR A 30 -1.97 0.27 13.86
C TYR A 30 -3.18 -0.62 13.60
N MET A 31 -4.31 -0.02 13.19
CA MET A 31 -5.51 -0.74 12.78
C MET A 31 -6.09 -0.18 11.49
N GLY A 32 -6.83 -1.04 10.77
CA GLY A 32 -7.69 -0.67 9.66
C GLY A 32 -9.08 -1.27 9.83
N ILE A 33 -10.11 -0.49 9.51
CA ILE A 33 -11.51 -0.89 9.58
C ILE A 33 -12.16 -0.64 8.24
N ARG A 34 -12.73 -1.69 7.64
CA ARG A 34 -13.51 -1.56 6.40
C ARG A 34 -14.69 -0.63 6.61
N ALA A 35 -14.97 0.18 5.60
CA ALA A 35 -16.11 1.09 5.63
C ALA A 35 -17.44 0.36 5.33
N ALA A 36 -17.71 -0.76 6.00
CA ALA A 36 -19.02 -1.41 5.96
C ALA A 36 -20.10 -0.50 6.53
N HIS A 37 -21.34 -0.65 6.05
CA HIS A 37 -22.49 0.04 6.61
C HIS A 37 -22.80 -0.45 8.03
N GLU A 38 -23.46 0.36 8.83
CA GLU A 38 -23.82 0.00 10.20
C GLU A 38 -24.84 -1.14 10.23
N GLU A 39 -25.82 -1.14 9.33
CA GLU A 39 -26.79 -2.22 9.10
C GLU A 39 -26.16 -3.41 8.34
N ASP A 40 -26.76 -4.59 8.50
CA ASP A 40 -26.27 -5.82 7.86
C ASP A 40 -26.83 -6.02 6.46
N TYR A 41 -25.95 -6.38 5.50
CA TYR A 41 -26.29 -6.82 4.15
C TYR A 41 -25.61 -8.16 3.85
N THR A 42 -26.31 -9.06 3.19
CA THR A 42 -25.86 -10.45 2.95
C THR A 42 -24.50 -10.55 2.26
N GLN A 43 -24.17 -9.61 1.37
CA GLN A 43 -22.91 -9.61 0.61
C GLN A 43 -21.84 -8.71 1.23
N GLN A 44 -22.15 -8.02 2.32
CA GLN A 44 -21.23 -7.10 2.95
C GLN A 44 -20.19 -7.86 3.77
N THR A 45 -18.91 -7.60 3.49
CA THR A 45 -17.80 -8.10 4.29
C THR A 45 -17.36 -7.03 5.30
N ARG A 46 -17.56 -7.32 6.59
CA ARG A 46 -17.02 -6.54 7.70
C ARG A 46 -15.59 -6.96 7.96
N GLY A 47 -14.74 -6.03 8.32
CA GLY A 47 -13.34 -6.34 8.63
C GLY A 47 -12.70 -5.28 9.51
N MET A 48 -12.00 -5.75 10.53
CA MET A 48 -11.11 -4.96 11.39
C MET A 48 -9.82 -5.74 11.58
N TYR A 49 -8.70 -5.10 11.27
CA TYR A 49 -7.38 -5.73 11.26
C TYR A 49 -6.41 -4.92 12.09
N LEU A 50 -5.54 -5.59 12.87
CA LEU A 50 -4.41 -4.98 13.55
C LEU A 50 -3.11 -5.39 12.88
N ALA A 51 -2.25 -4.43 12.59
CA ALA A 51 -0.96 -4.71 11.96
C ALA A 51 -0.14 -5.70 12.80
N GLY A 52 0.34 -6.76 12.17
CA GLY A 52 1.19 -7.77 12.81
C GLY A 52 0.45 -8.80 13.66
N LEU A 53 -0.87 -8.74 13.76
CA LEU A 53 -1.65 -9.74 14.49
C LEU A 53 -2.02 -10.91 13.57
N TYR A 54 -1.14 -11.90 13.52
CA TYR A 54 -1.28 -13.09 12.68
C TYR A 54 -1.56 -14.35 13.50
N HIS A 55 -2.27 -15.30 12.88
CA HIS A 55 -2.46 -16.63 13.43
C HIS A 55 -2.55 -17.67 12.31
N ARG A 56 -2.07 -18.90 12.59
CA ARG A 56 -2.16 -20.06 11.70
C ARG A 56 -3.13 -21.07 12.30
N ALA A 57 -4.27 -21.28 11.62
CA ALA A 57 -5.34 -22.12 12.14
C ALA A 57 -5.02 -23.64 12.15
N GLY A 58 -4.03 -24.10 11.36
CA GLY A 58 -3.64 -25.50 11.28
C GLY A 58 -2.22 -25.70 10.77
N ARG A 59 -1.64 -26.87 10.99
CA ARG A 59 -0.24 -27.17 10.62
C ARG A 59 0.05 -27.06 9.12
N ASN A 60 -0.97 -27.32 8.28
CA ASN A 60 -0.87 -27.32 6.83
C ASN A 60 -1.51 -26.07 6.21
N GLU A 61 -1.82 -25.06 7.01
CA GLU A 61 -2.40 -23.80 6.57
C GLU A 61 -1.34 -22.70 6.65
N THR A 62 -1.51 -21.66 5.84
CA THR A 62 -0.69 -20.46 5.92
C THR A 62 -1.18 -19.56 7.05
N THR A 63 -0.29 -18.74 7.54
CA THR A 63 -0.62 -17.70 8.53
C THR A 63 -1.57 -16.68 7.90
N GLU A 64 -2.52 -16.15 8.67
CA GLU A 64 -3.47 -15.12 8.21
C GLU A 64 -3.48 -13.92 9.17
N LEU A 65 -3.60 -12.71 8.62
CA LEU A 65 -3.90 -11.51 9.39
C LEU A 65 -5.34 -11.63 9.91
N ILE A 66 -5.52 -11.57 11.23
CA ILE A 66 -6.81 -11.91 11.86
C ILE A 66 -7.85 -10.85 11.58
N ASN A 67 -9.03 -11.26 11.09
CA ASN A 67 -10.24 -10.45 11.10
C ASN A 67 -10.83 -10.45 12.52
N LEU A 68 -10.82 -9.29 13.16
CA LEU A 68 -11.21 -9.09 14.54
C LEU A 68 -12.73 -9.00 14.72
N PRO A 69 -13.22 -9.12 15.98
CA PRO A 69 -14.62 -8.85 16.29
C PRO A 69 -15.09 -7.50 15.75
N ASP A 70 -16.24 -7.48 15.08
CA ASP A 70 -16.83 -6.24 14.56
C ASP A 70 -17.35 -5.34 15.68
N ILE A 71 -17.07 -4.05 15.54
CA ILE A 71 -17.52 -2.99 16.44
C ILE A 71 -18.42 -1.98 15.74
N THR A 72 -18.61 -2.11 14.43
CA THR A 72 -19.25 -1.08 13.60
C THR A 72 -20.77 -1.29 13.45
N GLY A 73 -21.25 -2.49 13.69
CA GLY A 73 -22.67 -2.84 13.54
C GLY A 73 -23.57 -2.07 14.50
N ILE A 74 -24.66 -1.50 13.96
CA ILE A 74 -25.76 -0.87 14.71
C ILE A 74 -27.07 -1.29 14.06
N GLU A 75 -27.85 -2.11 14.76
CA GLU A 75 -29.20 -2.46 14.37
C GLU A 75 -30.13 -1.31 14.78
N VAL A 76 -30.99 -0.85 13.88
CA VAL A 76 -31.96 0.24 14.11
C VAL A 76 -33.35 -0.27 13.74
N GLU A 77 -34.31 -0.18 14.69
CA GLU A 77 -35.72 -0.42 14.44
C GLU A 77 -36.49 0.87 14.71
N LEU A 78 -37.38 1.24 13.80
CA LEU A 78 -38.18 2.46 13.80
C LEU A 78 -39.64 2.09 13.70
N ASP A 79 -40.41 2.29 14.77
CA ASP A 79 -41.82 1.90 14.90
C ASP A 79 -42.05 0.43 14.52
N GLY A 80 -41.18 -0.49 14.96
CA GLY A 80 -41.26 -1.91 14.67
C GLY A 80 -40.75 -2.33 13.28
N VAL A 81 -40.20 -1.39 12.48
CA VAL A 81 -39.62 -1.67 11.17
C VAL A 81 -38.09 -1.56 11.24
N ASN A 82 -37.39 -2.63 10.87
CA ASN A 82 -35.92 -2.58 10.78
C ASN A 82 -35.48 -1.65 9.65
N PHE A 83 -34.62 -0.73 9.98
CA PHE A 83 -33.99 0.15 9.00
C PHE A 83 -33.04 -0.62 8.09
N THR A 84 -33.26 -0.53 6.80
CA THR A 84 -32.35 -1.03 5.75
C THR A 84 -32.56 -0.23 4.47
N LEU A 85 -31.50 -0.01 3.71
CA LEU A 85 -31.57 0.68 2.42
C LEU A 85 -32.16 -0.21 1.29
N LEU A 86 -32.43 -1.50 1.58
CA LEU A 86 -33.06 -2.45 0.67
C LEU A 86 -34.59 -2.42 0.73
N SER A 87 -35.18 -1.73 1.70
CA SER A 87 -36.65 -1.60 1.85
C SER A 87 -37.03 -0.13 2.07
N GLY A 88 -38.29 0.20 1.85
CA GLY A 88 -38.73 1.59 1.87
C GLY A 88 -38.24 2.39 0.66
N ALA A 89 -38.02 3.68 0.84
CA ALA A 89 -37.52 4.56 -0.23
C ALA A 89 -36.38 5.44 0.28
N LEU A 90 -35.25 5.38 -0.40
CA LEU A 90 -34.12 6.27 -0.21
C LEU A 90 -34.42 7.59 -0.93
N LEU A 91 -34.61 8.68 -0.19
CA LEU A 91 -34.96 9.99 -0.71
C LEU A 91 -33.74 10.91 -0.89
N GLU A 92 -32.78 10.85 0.04
CA GLU A 92 -31.52 11.56 -0.02
C GLU A 92 -30.40 10.60 0.40
N TRP A 93 -29.25 10.73 -0.26
CA TRP A 93 -28.06 9.95 0.00
C TRP A 93 -26.81 10.84 -0.04
N GLN A 94 -25.98 10.69 0.97
CA GLN A 94 -24.63 11.21 0.98
C GLN A 94 -23.76 10.30 1.82
N ARG A 95 -22.62 9.85 1.27
CA ARG A 95 -21.62 9.12 2.03
C ARG A 95 -20.23 9.53 1.57
N GLU A 96 -19.39 9.94 2.51
CA GLU A 96 -18.14 10.61 2.24
C GLU A 96 -17.06 10.21 3.24
N LEU A 97 -15.81 10.03 2.74
CA LEU A 97 -14.61 9.98 3.57
C LEU A 97 -13.85 11.30 3.38
N ALA A 98 -13.76 12.09 4.44
CA ALA A 98 -12.98 13.32 4.46
C ALA A 98 -11.52 13.00 4.78
N PHE A 99 -10.64 12.99 3.79
CA PHE A 99 -9.22 12.66 3.98
C PHE A 99 -8.50 13.62 4.92
N ALA A 100 -8.96 14.88 5.00
CA ALA A 100 -8.34 15.89 5.86
C ALA A 100 -8.25 15.50 7.35
N ASN A 101 -9.22 14.74 7.86
CA ASN A 101 -9.32 14.33 9.27
C ASN A 101 -9.66 12.85 9.49
N GLY A 102 -9.85 12.11 8.40
CA GLY A 102 -10.16 10.68 8.45
C GLY A 102 -11.57 10.33 8.87
N GLU A 103 -12.52 11.27 8.83
CA GLU A 103 -13.89 11.04 9.22
C GLU A 103 -14.73 10.51 8.05
N LEU A 104 -15.29 9.31 8.23
CA LEU A 104 -16.32 8.74 7.36
C LEU A 104 -17.69 9.22 7.84
N ARG A 105 -18.45 9.85 6.94
CA ARG A 105 -19.79 10.39 7.22
C ARG A 105 -20.80 9.77 6.27
N ARG A 106 -22.03 9.56 6.78
CA ARG A 106 -23.18 9.17 5.97
C ARG A 106 -24.41 9.93 6.43
N SER A 107 -25.18 10.50 5.49
CA SER A 107 -26.50 11.10 5.75
C SER A 107 -27.53 10.49 4.81
N VAL A 108 -28.64 10.05 5.37
CA VAL A 108 -29.73 9.36 4.65
C VAL A 108 -31.05 10.00 5.04
N LEU A 109 -31.85 10.36 4.05
CA LEU A 109 -33.29 10.59 4.23
C LEU A 109 -34.04 9.37 3.71
N TRP A 110 -34.61 8.61 4.62
CA TRP A 110 -35.29 7.36 4.34
C TRP A 110 -36.79 7.45 4.66
N ARG A 111 -37.61 6.91 3.77
CA ARG A 111 -39.04 6.70 4.01
C ARG A 111 -39.28 5.23 4.29
N SER A 112 -39.79 4.92 5.47
CA SER A 112 -40.16 3.55 5.85
C SER A 112 -41.27 2.98 4.94
N PRO A 113 -41.44 1.66 4.89
CA PRO A 113 -42.57 1.05 4.17
C PRO A 113 -43.94 1.57 4.63
N ASP A 114 -44.06 2.00 5.88
CA ASP A 114 -45.28 2.59 6.46
C ASP A 114 -45.47 4.06 6.09
N GLY A 115 -44.52 4.65 5.36
CA GLY A 115 -44.61 6.01 4.80
C GLY A 115 -44.01 7.11 5.65
N LYS A 116 -43.59 6.84 6.91
CA LYS A 116 -42.89 7.83 7.76
C LYS A 116 -41.47 8.09 7.30
N ARG A 117 -41.02 9.35 7.38
CA ARG A 117 -39.66 9.76 7.02
C ARG A 117 -38.78 9.90 8.25
N TYR A 118 -37.52 9.48 8.06
CA TYR A 118 -36.48 9.56 9.09
C TYR A 118 -35.20 10.08 8.45
N ARG A 119 -34.47 10.96 9.18
CA ARG A 119 -33.10 11.32 8.85
C ARG A 119 -32.18 10.49 9.75
N LEU A 120 -31.24 9.77 9.13
CA LEU A 120 -30.21 9.01 9.83
C LEU A 120 -28.85 9.57 9.41
N GLU A 121 -28.03 9.94 10.38
CA GLU A 121 -26.68 10.48 10.14
C GLU A 121 -25.69 9.68 10.97
N SER A 122 -24.76 8.99 10.30
CA SER A 122 -23.68 8.28 10.95
C SER A 122 -22.33 8.91 10.63
N ARG A 123 -21.41 8.87 11.59
CA ARG A 123 -20.04 9.27 11.42
C ARG A 123 -19.10 8.45 12.28
N ARG A 124 -17.89 8.19 11.78
CA ARG A 124 -16.85 7.46 12.51
C ARG A 124 -15.46 7.80 12.03
N PHE A 125 -14.47 7.57 12.88
CA PHE A 125 -13.07 7.67 12.53
C PHE A 125 -12.22 6.71 13.35
N VAL A 126 -11.04 6.38 12.84
CA VAL A 126 -9.95 5.72 13.54
C VAL A 126 -8.91 6.78 13.88
N SER A 127 -8.56 6.94 15.15
CA SER A 127 -7.73 8.04 15.60
C SER A 127 -6.27 7.88 15.19
N LEU A 128 -5.69 8.90 14.55
CA LEU A 128 -4.25 8.94 14.30
C LEU A 128 -3.45 9.47 15.52
N ALA A 129 -4.11 10.16 16.44
CA ALA A 129 -3.48 10.67 17.66
C ALA A 129 -3.40 9.63 18.80
N GLN A 130 -4.35 8.67 18.83
CA GLN A 130 -4.40 7.58 19.80
C GLN A 130 -4.71 6.29 19.04
N LEU A 131 -3.69 5.52 18.71
CA LEU A 131 -3.78 4.42 17.74
C LEU A 131 -4.84 3.34 18.07
N PRO A 132 -5.08 2.93 19.36
CA PRO A 132 -6.12 1.95 19.68
C PRO A 132 -7.56 2.48 19.64
N LEU A 133 -7.76 3.78 19.38
CA LEU A 133 -9.04 4.46 19.53
C LEU A 133 -9.86 4.49 18.25
N VAL A 134 -11.15 4.11 18.36
CA VAL A 134 -12.21 4.31 17.36
C VAL A 134 -13.35 5.07 18.00
N ALA A 135 -13.93 6.04 17.30
CA ALA A 135 -15.13 6.73 17.75
C ALA A 135 -16.20 6.75 16.67
N MET A 136 -17.45 6.56 17.07
CA MET A 136 -18.63 6.50 16.21
C MET A 136 -19.79 7.27 16.80
N GLN A 137 -20.63 7.84 15.94
CA GLN A 137 -21.94 8.40 16.31
C GLN A 137 -22.98 8.02 15.28
N LEU A 138 -24.23 7.80 15.75
CA LEU A 138 -25.42 7.70 14.92
C LEU A 138 -26.51 8.60 15.49
N ALA A 139 -26.98 9.54 14.68
CA ALA A 139 -28.09 10.45 14.99
C ALA A 139 -29.33 10.04 14.19
N ILE A 140 -30.49 10.04 14.84
CA ILE A 140 -31.78 9.68 14.24
C ILE A 140 -32.80 10.76 14.57
N THR A 141 -33.53 11.24 13.55
CA THR A 141 -34.56 12.27 13.66
C THR A 141 -35.84 11.81 12.95
N PRO A 142 -36.92 11.49 13.65
CA PRO A 142 -38.25 11.28 13.07
C PRO A 142 -38.80 12.61 12.50
N LEU A 143 -39.34 12.61 11.27
CA LEU A 143 -39.78 13.84 10.61
C LEU A 143 -41.30 14.02 10.55
N ASP A 144 -42.06 12.93 10.61
CA ASP A 144 -43.50 12.95 10.34
C ASP A 144 -44.38 12.60 11.57
N GLY A 145 -43.80 12.55 12.75
CA GLY A 145 -44.48 12.25 14.02
C GLY A 145 -43.53 11.65 15.05
N PRO A 146 -43.94 11.46 16.28
CA PRO A 146 -43.17 10.74 17.28
C PRO A 146 -42.95 9.30 16.84
N SER A 147 -41.85 8.69 17.23
CA SER A 147 -41.48 7.33 16.86
C SER A 147 -40.82 6.59 18.01
N GLN A 148 -41.13 5.29 18.13
CA GLN A 148 -40.32 4.37 18.90
C GLN A 148 -39.03 4.08 18.15
N VAL A 149 -37.90 4.25 18.80
CA VAL A 149 -36.55 3.98 18.24
C VAL A 149 -35.89 2.92 19.11
N VAL A 150 -35.63 1.76 18.54
CA VAL A 150 -34.86 0.71 19.18
C VAL A 150 -33.47 0.63 18.55
N LEU A 151 -32.41 0.72 19.37
CA LEU A 151 -31.02 0.64 18.94
C LEU A 151 -30.33 -0.53 19.61
N LYS A 152 -29.53 -1.26 18.82
CA LYS A 152 -28.67 -2.32 19.33
C LYS A 152 -27.30 -2.21 18.73
N THR A 153 -26.24 -2.14 19.57
CA THR A 153 -24.84 -2.10 19.14
C THR A 153 -23.96 -2.83 20.13
N GLY A 154 -22.78 -3.29 19.70
CA GLY A 154 -21.92 -4.04 20.60
C GLY A 154 -20.58 -4.44 20.02
N ILE A 155 -20.09 -5.59 20.45
CA ILE A 155 -18.90 -6.28 19.97
C ILE A 155 -19.37 -7.64 19.45
N ASP A 156 -19.14 -7.90 18.14
CA ASP A 156 -19.54 -9.13 17.48
C ASP A 156 -18.31 -9.98 17.14
N ALA A 157 -18.02 -10.96 17.98
CA ALA A 157 -16.90 -11.89 17.80
C ALA A 157 -17.25 -13.13 16.96
N THR A 158 -18.34 -13.07 16.18
CA THR A 158 -18.65 -14.12 15.18
C THR A 158 -17.89 -13.94 13.89
N GLN A 159 -17.13 -12.84 13.73
CA GLN A 159 -16.30 -12.55 12.56
C GLN A 159 -15.26 -13.64 12.35
N THR A 160 -14.96 -13.93 11.09
CA THR A 160 -14.03 -14.99 10.69
C THR A 160 -13.19 -14.53 9.51
N ASN A 161 -12.05 -15.18 9.25
CA ASN A 161 -11.35 -15.08 7.97
C ASN A 161 -11.90 -16.15 7.03
N SER A 162 -12.75 -15.75 6.07
CA SER A 162 -13.33 -16.68 5.07
C SER A 162 -13.90 -17.98 5.71
N GLY A 163 -14.56 -17.84 6.87
CA GLY A 163 -15.14 -18.94 7.64
C GLY A 163 -14.21 -19.55 8.70
N ARG A 164 -12.95 -19.13 8.81
CA ARG A 164 -12.02 -19.58 9.84
C ARG A 164 -12.05 -18.68 11.06
N GLN A 165 -12.27 -19.26 12.23
CA GLN A 165 -12.14 -18.58 13.52
C GLN A 165 -10.71 -18.69 14.04
N HIS A 166 -10.13 -17.57 14.43
CA HIS A 166 -8.75 -17.49 14.93
C HIS A 166 -8.66 -17.18 16.43
N LEU A 167 -9.75 -16.71 17.03
CA LEU A 167 -9.79 -16.22 18.40
C LEU A 167 -10.68 -17.07 19.29
N ASP A 168 -10.20 -17.44 20.45
CA ASP A 168 -11.01 -17.96 21.56
C ASP A 168 -11.54 -16.78 22.40
N GLU A 169 -12.82 -16.82 22.77
CA GLU A 169 -13.42 -15.86 23.69
C GLU A 169 -13.11 -16.29 25.13
N ILE A 170 -12.34 -15.46 25.84
CA ILE A 170 -11.94 -15.73 27.22
C ILE A 170 -12.96 -15.20 28.22
N SER A 171 -13.41 -13.98 28.02
CA SER A 171 -14.46 -13.37 28.84
C SER A 171 -15.14 -12.21 28.15
N VAL A 172 -16.43 -12.03 28.45
CA VAL A 172 -17.19 -10.83 28.14
C VAL A 172 -17.83 -10.28 29.40
N ARG A 173 -17.76 -8.95 29.61
CA ARG A 173 -18.23 -8.29 30.83
C ARG A 173 -18.83 -6.92 30.53
N VAL A 174 -19.76 -6.52 31.38
CA VAL A 174 -20.34 -5.16 31.43
C VAL A 174 -19.81 -4.43 32.65
N PHE A 175 -19.45 -3.16 32.50
CA PHE A 175 -18.98 -2.27 33.57
C PHE A 175 -19.78 -0.96 33.56
N ASP A 176 -20.11 -0.47 34.72
CA ASP A 176 -20.70 0.88 34.94
C ASP A 176 -21.94 1.15 34.09
N GLN A 177 -22.72 0.13 33.73
CA GLN A 177 -23.96 0.20 32.94
C GLN A 177 -23.84 0.79 31.52
N ASN A 178 -22.63 1.13 31.06
CA ASN A 178 -22.41 1.74 29.75
C ASN A 178 -21.13 1.30 29.06
N CYS A 179 -20.32 0.47 29.69
CA CYS A 179 -19.13 -0.11 29.12
C CYS A 179 -19.27 -1.62 28.96
N MET A 180 -18.85 -2.16 27.81
CA MET A 180 -18.71 -3.57 27.57
C MET A 180 -17.28 -3.89 27.17
N GLN A 181 -16.80 -5.07 27.54
CA GLN A 181 -15.46 -5.52 27.20
C GLN A 181 -15.46 -7.00 26.82
N GLY A 182 -14.85 -7.31 25.68
CA GLY A 182 -14.49 -8.65 25.27
C GLY A 182 -12.97 -8.86 25.39
N VAL A 183 -12.58 -10.00 25.94
CA VAL A 183 -11.17 -10.44 26.02
C VAL A 183 -11.04 -11.71 25.22
N TYR A 184 -10.13 -11.71 24.29
CA TYR A 184 -9.90 -12.80 23.35
C TYR A 184 -8.43 -13.21 23.38
N GLU A 185 -8.15 -14.43 22.96
CA GLU A 185 -6.81 -14.97 22.81
C GLU A 185 -6.72 -15.73 21.48
N THR A 186 -5.59 -15.64 20.78
CA THR A 186 -5.35 -16.48 19.59
C THR A 186 -5.33 -17.94 20.00
N GLN A 187 -5.82 -18.85 19.14
CA GLN A 187 -5.95 -20.29 19.47
C GLN A 187 -4.60 -20.97 19.80
N ASP A 188 -3.49 -20.42 19.30
CA ASP A 188 -2.12 -20.81 19.67
C ASP A 188 -1.65 -20.20 21.01
N ARG A 189 -2.47 -19.35 21.64
CA ARG A 189 -2.22 -18.65 22.90
C ARG A 189 -1.01 -17.71 22.89
N VAL A 190 -0.62 -17.25 21.72
CA VAL A 190 0.50 -16.30 21.55
C VAL A 190 0.07 -14.88 21.86
N SER A 191 -1.09 -14.47 21.36
CA SER A 191 -1.53 -13.07 21.47
C SER A 191 -2.86 -12.92 22.20
N ASP A 192 -2.94 -11.88 23.05
CA ASP A 192 -4.19 -11.43 23.67
C ASP A 192 -4.75 -10.24 22.89
N VAL A 193 -6.08 -10.18 22.75
CA VAL A 193 -6.82 -9.06 22.17
C VAL A 193 -7.89 -8.62 23.17
N VAL A 194 -7.96 -7.31 23.43
CA VAL A 194 -8.98 -6.70 24.28
C VAL A 194 -9.71 -5.63 23.51
N ILE A 195 -11.03 -5.74 23.46
CA ILE A 195 -11.91 -4.74 22.85
C ILE A 195 -12.84 -4.21 23.96
N SER A 196 -12.73 -2.93 24.24
CA SER A 196 -13.58 -2.25 25.22
C SER A 196 -14.41 -1.18 24.52
N ALA A 197 -15.72 -1.16 24.73
CA ALA A 197 -16.63 -0.21 24.09
C ALA A 197 -17.47 0.52 25.15
N PHE A 198 -17.54 1.84 25.02
CA PHE A 198 -18.43 2.71 25.76
C PHE A 198 -19.56 3.18 24.86
N CYS A 199 -20.80 3.13 25.35
CA CYS A 199 -21.99 3.59 24.62
C CYS A 199 -22.79 4.58 25.47
N ARG A 200 -23.25 5.68 24.86
CA ARG A 200 -24.05 6.73 25.52
C ARG A 200 -25.11 7.28 24.55
N LEU A 201 -26.36 7.44 25.03
CA LEU A 201 -27.39 8.19 24.31
C LEU A 201 -27.50 9.62 24.81
N SER A 202 -27.79 10.56 23.91
CA SER A 202 -28.04 11.97 24.26
C SER A 202 -29.32 12.13 25.12
N ALA A 203 -30.27 11.23 25.01
CA ALA A 203 -31.52 11.25 25.74
C ALA A 203 -31.44 10.66 27.17
N GLY A 204 -30.27 10.16 27.61
CA GLY A 204 -30.10 9.65 28.97
C GLY A 204 -30.90 8.37 29.28
N SER A 205 -31.19 7.52 28.29
CA SER A 205 -31.92 6.26 28.47
C SER A 205 -31.05 5.18 29.14
N GLU A 206 -31.69 4.32 29.94
CA GLU A 206 -31.06 3.12 30.49
C GLU A 206 -30.78 2.10 29.37
N SER A 207 -29.64 1.43 29.44
CA SER A 207 -29.26 0.36 28.52
C SER A 207 -29.57 -1.01 29.15
N CYS A 208 -30.07 -1.93 28.34
CA CYS A 208 -30.10 -3.35 28.65
C CYS A 208 -29.01 -4.08 27.90
N PHE A 209 -28.29 -4.99 28.53
CA PHE A 209 -27.21 -5.75 27.90
C PHE A 209 -27.58 -7.19 27.66
N THR A 210 -27.14 -7.71 26.52
CA THR A 210 -27.22 -9.16 26.23
C THR A 210 -25.84 -9.67 25.84
N ALA A 211 -25.48 -10.86 26.36
CA ALA A 211 -24.26 -11.56 25.94
C ALA A 211 -24.65 -12.98 25.53
N LYS A 212 -24.53 -13.29 24.23
CA LYS A 212 -24.93 -14.59 23.66
C LYS A 212 -24.23 -14.83 22.34
N ASN A 213 -23.84 -16.09 22.08
CA ASN A 213 -23.29 -16.51 20.79
C ASN A 213 -22.12 -15.63 20.32
N ARG A 214 -21.10 -15.40 21.17
CA ARG A 214 -19.95 -14.56 20.91
C ARG A 214 -20.28 -13.09 20.61
N ARG A 215 -21.45 -12.62 20.98
CA ARG A 215 -21.85 -11.20 20.85
C ARG A 215 -22.19 -10.64 22.20
N ILE A 216 -21.72 -9.44 22.50
CA ILE A 216 -22.17 -8.61 23.61
C ILE A 216 -22.73 -7.31 23.05
N SER A 217 -23.96 -6.95 23.43
CA SER A 217 -24.65 -5.78 22.87
C SER A 217 -25.38 -5.00 23.95
N ALA A 218 -25.37 -3.68 23.80
CA ALA A 218 -26.24 -2.74 24.51
C ALA A 218 -27.51 -2.50 23.67
N HIS A 219 -28.67 -2.52 24.31
CA HIS A 219 -29.97 -2.27 23.73
C HIS A 219 -30.60 -1.04 24.38
N TYR A 220 -31.19 -0.19 23.56
CA TYR A 220 -31.92 1.01 23.95
C TYR A 220 -33.27 1.01 23.29
N ASP A 221 -34.35 1.34 24.07
CA ASP A 221 -35.69 1.52 23.59
C ASP A 221 -36.23 2.85 24.10
N LEU A 222 -36.59 3.75 23.19
CA LEU A 222 -37.00 5.09 23.53
C LEU A 222 -38.00 5.68 22.54
N ASN A 223 -38.83 6.58 23.03
CA ASN A 223 -39.73 7.38 22.21
C ASN A 223 -39.09 8.72 21.91
N VAL A 224 -38.97 9.06 20.62
CA VAL A 224 -38.42 10.32 20.13
C VAL A 224 -39.51 11.17 19.53
N SER A 225 -39.67 12.43 19.96
CA SER A 225 -40.65 13.34 19.42
C SER A 225 -40.35 13.72 17.97
N GLN A 226 -41.38 14.14 17.24
CA GLN A 226 -41.19 14.65 15.89
C GLN A 226 -40.19 15.82 15.86
N GLY A 227 -39.19 15.73 15.02
CA GLY A 227 -38.13 16.75 14.83
C GLY A 227 -37.03 16.73 15.89
N ASP A 228 -37.17 15.98 16.97
CA ASP A 228 -36.11 15.79 17.96
C ASP A 228 -35.07 14.79 17.43
N THR A 229 -33.80 15.00 17.80
CA THR A 229 -32.70 14.11 17.40
C THR A 229 -32.16 13.35 18.60
N VAL A 230 -32.14 12.03 18.51
CA VAL A 230 -31.40 11.18 19.44
C VAL A 230 -30.06 10.78 18.83
N THR A 231 -28.99 10.89 19.61
CA THR A 231 -27.62 10.52 19.17
C THR A 231 -27.05 9.43 20.04
N LEU A 232 -26.68 8.30 19.43
CA LEU A 232 -25.86 7.26 20.04
C LEU A 232 -24.38 7.61 19.79
N GLU A 233 -23.61 7.74 20.87
CA GLU A 233 -22.14 7.85 20.81
C GLU A 233 -21.53 6.54 21.27
N LYS A 234 -20.59 6.01 20.48
CA LYS A 234 -19.84 4.79 20.79
C LYS A 234 -18.35 5.06 20.65
N ILE A 235 -17.60 4.83 21.72
CA ILE A 235 -16.15 4.99 21.75
C ILE A 235 -15.56 3.61 22.07
N VAL A 236 -14.56 3.20 21.30
CA VAL A 236 -13.98 1.85 21.39
C VAL A 236 -12.47 1.95 21.51
N TRP A 237 -11.91 1.13 22.39
CA TRP A 237 -10.48 0.92 22.56
C TRP A 237 -10.14 -0.52 22.19
N VAL A 238 -9.27 -0.69 21.18
CA VAL A 238 -8.84 -1.99 20.66
C VAL A 238 -7.36 -2.16 20.91
N ALA A 239 -6.98 -3.11 21.75
CA ALA A 239 -5.60 -3.36 22.10
C ALA A 239 -5.23 -4.84 21.90
N HIS A 240 -3.99 -5.08 21.48
CA HIS A 240 -3.42 -6.43 21.43
C HIS A 240 -2.00 -6.47 21.99
N ARG A 241 -1.54 -7.64 22.34
CA ARG A 241 -0.17 -7.90 22.76
C ARG A 241 0.24 -9.35 22.54
N SER A 242 1.50 -9.58 22.29
CA SER A 242 2.15 -10.91 22.32
C SER A 242 3.10 -11.04 23.51
N ASP A 243 3.56 -9.92 24.08
CA ASP A 243 4.30 -9.92 25.36
C ASP A 243 3.34 -10.11 26.53
N LYS A 244 3.53 -11.19 27.29
CA LYS A 244 2.70 -11.57 28.44
C LYS A 244 3.33 -11.19 29.78
N ALA A 245 4.15 -10.15 29.83
CA ALA A 245 4.76 -9.65 31.06
C ALA A 245 3.72 -9.24 32.12
N LEU A 246 2.57 -8.70 31.71
CA LEU A 246 1.43 -8.45 32.58
C LEU A 246 0.46 -9.63 32.54
N SER A 247 -0.32 -9.82 33.62
CA SER A 247 -1.45 -10.76 33.58
C SER A 247 -2.51 -10.29 32.59
N GLN A 248 -3.27 -11.21 31.98
CA GLN A 248 -4.34 -10.88 31.04
C GLN A 248 -5.41 -9.97 31.69
N SER A 249 -5.73 -10.18 32.97
CA SER A 249 -6.66 -9.33 33.73
C SER A 249 -6.12 -7.89 33.94
N SER A 250 -4.81 -7.72 34.13
CA SER A 250 -4.20 -6.41 34.23
C SER A 250 -4.20 -5.66 32.88
N PHE A 251 -3.91 -6.38 31.81
CA PHE A 251 -3.98 -5.84 30.46
C PHE A 251 -5.42 -5.37 30.10
N ALA A 252 -6.41 -6.21 30.38
CA ALA A 252 -7.83 -5.88 30.17
C ALA A 252 -8.29 -4.67 30.99
N ARG A 253 -7.82 -4.57 32.26
CA ARG A 253 -8.12 -3.43 33.15
C ARG A 253 -7.51 -2.12 32.63
N ASN A 254 -6.27 -2.18 32.14
CA ASN A 254 -5.61 -1.00 31.56
C ASN A 254 -6.38 -0.53 30.30
N ALA A 255 -6.77 -1.43 29.40
CA ALA A 255 -7.55 -1.07 28.22
C ALA A 255 -8.91 -0.41 28.57
N LEU A 256 -9.59 -0.89 29.64
CA LEU A 256 -10.83 -0.29 30.12
C LEU A 256 -10.59 1.12 30.73
N ALA A 257 -9.46 1.31 31.42
CA ALA A 257 -9.10 2.61 31.98
C ALA A 257 -8.86 3.66 30.89
N GLU A 258 -8.12 3.30 29.84
CA GLU A 258 -7.88 4.15 28.67
C GLU A 258 -9.18 4.50 27.94
N LEU A 259 -10.07 3.51 27.74
CA LEU A 259 -11.39 3.74 27.18
C LEU A 259 -12.15 4.81 27.97
N LYS A 260 -12.17 4.74 29.31
CA LYS A 260 -12.93 5.69 30.17
C LYS A 260 -12.36 7.12 30.05
N VAL A 261 -11.06 7.26 29.94
CA VAL A 261 -10.39 8.56 29.69
C VAL A 261 -10.86 9.14 28.35
N CYS A 262 -10.87 8.34 27.30
CA CYS A 262 -11.33 8.76 25.98
C CYS A 262 -12.83 9.09 25.99
N ALA A 263 -13.66 8.26 26.61
CA ALA A 263 -15.12 8.45 26.71
C ALA A 263 -15.48 9.76 27.41
N ALA A 264 -14.71 10.17 28.40
CA ALA A 264 -14.90 11.46 29.11
C ALA A 264 -14.67 12.68 28.19
N ARG A 265 -13.82 12.56 27.17
CA ARG A 265 -13.54 13.62 26.19
C ARG A 265 -14.66 13.78 25.16
N GLY A 266 -15.29 12.67 24.77
CA GLY A 266 -16.34 12.63 23.76
C GLY A 266 -15.83 12.76 22.32
N TYR A 267 -16.70 12.44 21.37
CA TYR A 267 -16.40 12.32 19.94
C TYR A 267 -15.70 13.54 19.33
N ALA A 268 -16.25 14.75 19.57
CA ALA A 268 -15.75 15.98 18.93
C ALA A 268 -14.29 16.30 19.32
N SER A 269 -13.96 16.21 20.63
CA SER A 269 -12.60 16.46 21.12
C SER A 269 -11.59 15.40 20.64
N LEU A 270 -12.05 14.16 20.52
CA LEU A 270 -11.20 13.07 20.01
C LEU A 270 -10.93 13.23 18.50
N LEU A 271 -11.94 13.63 17.72
CA LEU A 271 -11.78 13.94 16.30
C LEU A 271 -10.83 15.11 16.07
N GLU A 272 -10.96 16.20 16.86
CA GLU A 272 -10.06 17.36 16.77
C GLU A 272 -8.60 16.95 16.98
N SER A 273 -8.32 16.13 17.98
CA SER A 273 -6.96 15.62 18.23
C SER A 273 -6.43 14.78 17.08
N SER A 274 -7.28 13.93 16.48
CA SER A 274 -6.92 13.12 15.31
C SER A 274 -6.69 14.00 14.08
N ALA A 275 -7.51 15.03 13.87
CA ALA A 275 -7.38 15.98 12.77
C ALA A 275 -6.04 16.74 12.83
N CYS A 276 -5.59 17.16 14.01
CA CYS A 276 -4.28 17.78 14.18
C CYS A 276 -3.13 16.85 13.75
N ALA A 277 -3.22 15.55 14.08
CA ALA A 277 -2.21 14.57 13.65
C ALA A 277 -2.23 14.37 12.11
N TRP A 278 -3.40 14.40 11.49
CA TRP A 278 -3.53 14.36 10.03
C TRP A 278 -2.99 15.64 9.36
N GLU A 279 -3.13 16.82 9.95
CA GLU A 279 -2.55 18.07 9.42
C GLU A 279 -1.03 17.98 9.26
N ASP A 280 -0.34 17.32 10.18
CA ASP A 280 1.11 17.07 10.10
C ASP A 280 1.45 16.16 8.90
N VAL A 281 0.66 15.09 8.67
CA VAL A 281 0.83 14.21 7.52
C VAL A 281 0.64 14.97 6.21
N TRP A 282 -0.43 15.74 6.10
CA TRP A 282 -0.74 16.51 4.88
C TRP A 282 0.32 17.57 4.58
N ARG A 283 0.84 18.23 5.59
CA ARG A 283 1.94 19.20 5.43
C ARG A 283 3.22 18.56 4.90
N ASP A 284 3.51 17.33 5.33
CA ASP A 284 4.78 16.65 5.02
C ASP A 284 4.73 15.77 3.77
N ALA A 285 3.53 15.44 3.24
CA ALA A 285 3.40 14.42 2.19
C ALA A 285 2.46 14.80 1.03
N ARG A 286 1.68 15.87 1.13
CA ARG A 286 0.68 16.18 0.11
C ARG A 286 1.30 16.57 -1.22
N VAL A 287 0.89 15.90 -2.28
CA VAL A 287 1.16 16.29 -3.66
C VAL A 287 -0.05 17.06 -4.19
N ALA A 288 0.17 18.27 -4.69
CA ALA A 288 -0.89 19.12 -5.22
C ALA A 288 -0.72 19.33 -6.72
N VAL A 289 -1.77 19.10 -7.49
CA VAL A 289 -1.82 19.36 -8.92
C VAL A 289 -2.95 20.35 -9.24
N THR A 290 -2.73 21.14 -10.29
CA THR A 290 -3.82 21.87 -10.97
C THR A 290 -4.02 21.19 -12.30
N SER A 291 -5.07 20.38 -12.40
CA SER A 291 -5.42 19.58 -13.57
C SER A 291 -6.74 20.05 -14.18
N ALA A 292 -6.92 19.79 -15.47
CA ALA A 292 -8.21 19.87 -16.13
C ALA A 292 -9.19 18.80 -15.63
N GLU A 293 -8.63 17.67 -15.08
CA GLU A 293 -9.38 16.52 -14.55
C GLU A 293 -9.41 16.57 -13.00
N PRO A 294 -10.56 16.87 -12.37
CA PRO A 294 -10.65 16.97 -10.90
C PRO A 294 -10.27 15.68 -10.14
N GLN A 295 -10.44 14.53 -10.77
CA GLN A 295 -10.09 13.23 -10.19
C GLN A 295 -8.59 13.04 -9.99
N ASP A 296 -7.73 13.80 -10.66
CA ASP A 296 -6.28 13.68 -10.51
C ASP A 296 -5.84 14.09 -9.10
N GLN A 297 -6.37 15.21 -8.57
CA GLN A 297 -6.10 15.61 -7.18
C GLN A 297 -6.70 14.62 -6.17
N LEU A 298 -7.91 14.12 -6.43
CA LEU A 298 -8.54 13.10 -5.58
C LEU A 298 -7.66 11.84 -5.49
N ALA A 299 -7.11 11.37 -6.61
CA ALA A 299 -6.23 10.20 -6.64
C ALA A 299 -4.95 10.40 -5.83
N LEU A 300 -4.36 11.59 -5.86
CA LEU A 300 -3.17 11.92 -5.08
C LEU A 300 -3.47 12.01 -3.58
N ASP A 301 -4.57 12.64 -3.20
CA ASP A 301 -4.98 12.70 -1.80
C ASP A 301 -5.38 11.29 -1.28
N TYR A 302 -6.06 10.46 -2.10
CA TYR A 302 -6.33 9.05 -1.83
C TYR A 302 -5.04 8.26 -1.54
N THR A 303 -4.03 8.50 -2.36
CA THR A 303 -2.71 7.85 -2.20
C THR A 303 -2.06 8.20 -0.86
N VAL A 304 -1.96 9.48 -0.51
CA VAL A 304 -1.37 9.92 0.77
C VAL A 304 -2.16 9.37 1.96
N TRP A 305 -3.51 9.38 1.85
CA TRP A 305 -4.40 8.82 2.86
C TRP A 305 -4.10 7.34 3.11
N HIS A 306 -4.20 6.49 2.08
CA HIS A 306 -4.07 5.05 2.25
C HIS A 306 -2.65 4.63 2.60
N LEU A 307 -1.61 5.25 2.00
CA LEU A 307 -0.22 4.97 2.37
C LEU A 307 0.07 5.30 3.84
N THR A 308 -0.61 6.28 4.40
CA THR A 308 -0.51 6.58 5.84
C THR A 308 -1.34 5.63 6.68
N ALA A 309 -2.60 5.40 6.29
CA ALA A 309 -3.57 4.61 7.05
C ALA A 309 -3.22 3.12 7.16
N MET A 310 -2.47 2.56 6.19
CA MET A 310 -2.09 1.14 6.18
C MET A 310 -0.67 0.86 6.67
N THR A 311 0.17 1.88 6.92
CA THR A 311 1.59 1.69 7.25
C THR A 311 1.83 1.69 8.76
N PRO A 312 2.34 0.59 9.34
CA PRO A 312 2.62 0.47 10.77
C PRO A 312 3.87 1.28 11.17
N ALA A 313 3.72 2.62 11.19
CA ALA A 313 4.83 3.55 11.38
C ALA A 313 5.56 3.40 12.72
N ASP A 314 4.84 2.97 13.77
CA ASP A 314 5.34 2.87 15.14
C ASP A 314 5.75 1.44 15.53
N ASN A 315 5.73 0.49 14.58
CA ASN A 315 6.05 -0.90 14.87
C ASN A 315 6.94 -1.54 13.79
N GLU A 316 8.23 -1.56 14.06
CA GLU A 316 9.25 -2.13 13.18
C GLU A 316 9.19 -3.66 13.00
N ARG A 317 8.34 -4.36 13.77
CA ARG A 317 8.08 -5.81 13.62
C ARG A 317 7.00 -6.10 12.59
N CYS A 318 6.38 -5.06 12.03
CA CYS A 318 5.33 -5.15 11.03
C CYS A 318 5.77 -4.48 9.72
N SER A 319 5.15 -4.88 8.62
CA SER A 319 5.29 -4.23 7.33
C SER A 319 3.92 -4.08 6.67
N ILE A 320 3.88 -3.60 5.43
CA ILE A 320 2.65 -3.32 4.72
C ILE A 320 2.24 -4.55 3.92
N ALA A 321 1.03 -5.06 4.18
CA ALA A 321 0.46 -6.16 3.41
C ALA A 321 0.02 -5.71 2.01
N ALA A 322 -0.09 -6.65 1.05
CA ALA A 322 -0.49 -6.36 -0.32
C ALA A 322 -1.86 -5.68 -0.46
N LYS A 323 -2.75 -5.87 0.52
CA LYS A 323 -4.05 -5.20 0.66
C LYS A 323 -4.11 -4.19 1.82
N GLY A 324 -2.96 -3.83 2.37
CA GLY A 324 -2.87 -2.99 3.57
C GLY A 324 -3.63 -3.61 4.75
N LEU A 325 -4.48 -2.80 5.40
CA LEU A 325 -5.38 -3.20 6.48
C LEU A 325 -6.86 -3.06 6.06
N THR A 326 -7.16 -3.31 4.78
CA THR A 326 -8.48 -3.04 4.18
C THR A 326 -9.24 -4.27 3.72
N GLY A 327 -8.65 -5.47 3.87
CA GLY A 327 -9.28 -6.72 3.45
C GLY A 327 -8.42 -7.95 3.67
N GLU A 328 -8.96 -9.12 3.34
CA GLU A 328 -8.35 -10.44 3.56
C GLU A 328 -7.51 -10.95 2.38
N GLY A 329 -7.47 -10.19 1.27
CA GLY A 329 -6.73 -10.60 0.09
C GLY A 329 -5.26 -10.86 0.42
N TYR A 330 -4.70 -11.89 -0.18
CA TYR A 330 -3.35 -12.39 0.11
C TYR A 330 -3.09 -12.69 1.59
N LYS A 331 -4.14 -12.94 2.37
CA LYS A 331 -4.08 -13.30 3.81
C LYS A 331 -3.34 -12.28 4.69
N GLY A 332 -3.19 -11.05 4.20
CA GLY A 332 -2.41 -10.00 4.87
C GLY A 332 -0.90 -10.18 4.79
N HIS A 333 -0.40 -10.95 3.82
CA HIS A 333 1.03 -11.18 3.64
C HIS A 333 1.75 -9.98 3.03
N VAL A 334 3.05 -9.90 3.34
CA VAL A 334 4.00 -8.90 2.85
C VAL A 334 4.84 -9.51 1.73
N PHE A 335 4.93 -8.77 0.61
CA PHE A 335 5.67 -9.12 -0.59
C PHE A 335 6.79 -8.10 -0.86
N TRP A 336 7.34 -8.10 -2.08
CA TRP A 336 8.28 -7.08 -2.56
C TRP A 336 7.63 -5.71 -2.81
N ASP A 337 6.31 -5.66 -2.77
CA ASP A 337 5.49 -4.45 -2.90
C ASP A 337 5.99 -3.32 -2.02
N THR A 338 6.35 -3.67 -0.77
CA THR A 338 6.85 -2.68 0.20
C THR A 338 8.12 -2.02 -0.28
N GLU A 339 9.11 -2.78 -0.71
CA GLU A 339 10.43 -2.26 -1.06
C GLU A 339 10.42 -1.42 -2.35
N ILE A 340 9.65 -1.85 -3.35
CA ILE A 340 9.69 -1.26 -4.69
C ILE A 340 8.63 -0.18 -4.90
N PHE A 341 7.41 -0.38 -4.39
CA PHE A 341 6.28 0.48 -4.70
C PHE A 341 5.86 1.41 -3.56
N LEU A 342 6.03 0.98 -2.30
CA LEU A 342 5.53 1.70 -1.13
C LEU A 342 6.64 2.51 -0.42
N LEU A 343 7.82 1.94 -0.32
CA LEU A 343 8.97 2.56 0.34
C LEU A 343 9.33 3.94 -0.22
N PRO A 344 9.31 4.20 -1.55
CA PRO A 344 9.66 5.51 -2.09
C PRO A 344 8.84 6.65 -1.49
N PHE A 345 7.54 6.48 -1.28
CA PHE A 345 6.71 7.49 -0.62
C PHE A 345 7.23 7.80 0.80
N HIS A 346 7.45 6.78 1.61
CA HIS A 346 7.92 6.98 2.99
C HIS A 346 9.35 7.51 3.02
N LEU A 347 10.20 7.04 2.14
CA LEU A 347 11.59 7.46 2.04
C LEU A 347 11.73 8.98 1.85
N PHE A 348 10.89 9.54 0.99
CA PHE A 348 10.96 10.95 0.63
C PHE A 348 9.98 11.87 1.40
N THR A 349 9.14 11.30 2.27
CA THR A 349 8.22 12.09 3.12
C THR A 349 8.50 11.90 4.60
N ARG A 350 8.70 10.67 5.06
CA ARG A 350 8.93 10.28 6.46
C ARG A 350 10.00 9.19 6.56
N PRO A 351 11.30 9.52 6.41
CA PRO A 351 12.38 8.53 6.33
C PRO A 351 12.47 7.58 7.53
N GLN A 352 12.06 8.01 8.72
CA GLN A 352 11.99 7.15 9.91
C GLN A 352 11.01 5.99 9.72
N VAL A 353 9.92 6.18 8.96
CA VAL A 353 8.99 5.09 8.61
C VAL A 353 9.63 4.14 7.62
N ALA A 354 10.33 4.64 6.60
CA ALA A 354 11.09 3.80 5.67
C ALA A 354 12.12 2.94 6.41
N ARG A 355 12.83 3.51 7.40
CA ARG A 355 13.73 2.75 8.29
C ARG A 355 13.02 1.64 9.03
N SER A 356 11.84 1.91 9.59
CA SER A 356 11.04 0.91 10.31
C SER A 356 10.66 -0.27 9.39
N LEU A 357 10.27 0.00 8.15
CA LEU A 357 9.95 -1.03 7.15
C LEU A 357 11.17 -1.88 6.76
N LEU A 358 12.35 -1.29 6.65
CA LEU A 358 13.60 -2.04 6.41
C LEU A 358 14.03 -2.85 7.63
N ARG A 359 13.79 -2.35 8.84
CA ARG A 359 14.04 -3.10 10.08
C ARG A 359 13.16 -4.34 10.20
N TYR A 360 11.95 -4.33 9.66
CA TYR A 360 11.15 -5.55 9.55
C TYR A 360 11.92 -6.67 8.84
N ARG A 361 12.60 -6.38 7.73
CA ARG A 361 13.42 -7.37 7.01
C ARG A 361 14.61 -7.81 7.84
N TRP A 362 15.30 -6.90 8.51
CA TRP A 362 16.42 -7.23 9.39
C TRP A 362 16.00 -8.09 10.58
N LEU A 363 14.88 -7.77 11.23
CA LEU A 363 14.34 -8.56 12.35
C LEU A 363 13.93 -9.98 11.93
N ASN A 364 13.57 -10.16 10.67
CA ASN A 364 13.19 -11.46 10.08
C ASN A 364 14.36 -12.18 9.36
N LEU A 365 15.58 -11.70 9.47
CA LEU A 365 16.74 -12.27 8.79
C LEU A 365 17.00 -13.74 9.17
N ALA A 366 16.68 -14.14 10.39
CA ALA A 366 16.81 -15.53 10.82
C ALA A 366 15.96 -16.50 9.99
N GLY A 367 14.73 -16.10 9.64
CA GLY A 367 13.85 -16.87 8.76
C GLY A 367 14.41 -16.99 7.33
N ALA A 368 14.97 -15.90 6.80
CA ALA A 368 15.60 -15.89 5.48
C ALA A 368 16.86 -16.78 5.41
N ARG A 369 17.71 -16.77 6.45
CA ARG A 369 18.85 -17.68 6.56
C ARG A 369 18.42 -19.15 6.60
N GLU A 370 17.39 -19.45 7.37
CA GLU A 370 16.86 -20.81 7.46
C GLU A 370 16.28 -21.28 6.13
N LYS A 371 15.56 -20.42 5.40
CA LYS A 371 15.06 -20.74 4.05
C LYS A 371 16.21 -21.01 3.08
N ALA A 372 17.27 -20.18 3.08
CA ALA A 372 18.45 -20.40 2.25
C ALA A 372 19.11 -21.76 2.56
N ARG A 373 19.35 -22.04 3.85
CA ARG A 373 19.96 -23.29 4.32
C ARG A 373 19.16 -24.53 3.92
N ARG A 374 17.82 -24.49 4.04
CA ARG A 374 16.92 -25.60 3.63
C ARG A 374 17.00 -25.89 2.14
N ASN A 375 17.27 -24.87 1.34
CA ASN A 375 17.43 -24.99 -0.12
C ASN A 375 18.89 -25.23 -0.56
N GLY A 376 19.83 -25.39 0.38
CA GLY A 376 21.22 -25.69 0.09
C GLY A 376 22.08 -24.50 -0.32
N TRP A 377 21.65 -23.26 -0.02
CA TRP A 377 22.37 -22.03 -0.32
C TRP A 377 22.86 -21.31 0.94
N PRO A 378 23.99 -20.59 0.84
CA PRO A 378 24.46 -19.73 1.93
C PRO A 378 23.69 -18.41 1.97
N GLY A 379 23.94 -17.60 3.01
CA GLY A 379 23.38 -16.26 3.14
C GLY A 379 21.89 -16.27 3.46
N ALA A 380 21.16 -15.29 2.96
CA ALA A 380 19.74 -15.10 3.25
C ALA A 380 18.88 -15.11 1.98
N LEU A 381 17.94 -16.05 1.92
CA LEU A 381 16.86 -16.10 0.93
C LEU A 381 15.56 -15.67 1.59
N PHE A 382 15.18 -14.42 1.38
CA PHE A 382 13.90 -13.91 1.93
C PHE A 382 12.70 -14.66 1.34
N PRO A 383 11.63 -14.87 2.13
CA PRO A 383 10.40 -15.48 1.63
C PRO A 383 9.74 -14.59 0.58
N TRP A 384 9.07 -15.21 -0.39
CA TRP A 384 8.23 -14.48 -1.35
C TRP A 384 7.04 -13.81 -0.64
N GLU A 385 6.32 -14.60 0.15
CA GLU A 385 5.29 -14.09 1.05
C GLU A 385 5.75 -14.23 2.50
N SER A 386 5.67 -13.16 3.29
CA SER A 386 6.02 -13.17 4.70
C SER A 386 4.90 -12.64 5.59
N ALA A 387 4.92 -13.06 6.84
CA ALA A 387 4.04 -12.60 7.91
C ALA A 387 4.87 -12.28 9.17
N ALA A 388 4.45 -12.71 10.35
CA ALA A 388 5.09 -12.35 11.62
C ALA A 388 6.47 -13.00 11.86
N SER A 389 6.74 -14.18 11.28
CA SER A 389 7.91 -15.00 11.65
C SER A 389 9.09 -14.90 10.68
N GLY A 390 8.93 -14.24 9.54
CA GLY A 390 9.93 -14.23 8.45
C GLY A 390 10.12 -15.57 7.75
N GLN A 391 9.27 -16.55 8.02
CA GLN A 391 9.21 -17.82 7.29
C GLN A 391 8.43 -17.66 5.99
N GLU A 392 8.58 -18.61 5.06
CA GLU A 392 7.81 -18.65 3.82
C GLU A 392 6.34 -18.95 4.09
N GLU A 393 5.47 -18.07 3.63
CA GLU A 393 4.01 -18.19 3.78
C GLU A 393 3.28 -18.35 2.44
N THR A 394 4.00 -18.46 1.32
CA THR A 394 3.39 -18.75 0.01
C THR A 394 2.65 -20.09 0.06
N PRO A 395 1.37 -20.14 -0.34
CA PRO A 395 0.62 -21.38 -0.41
C PRO A 395 1.29 -22.40 -1.35
N GLU A 396 1.38 -23.66 -0.95
CA GLU A 396 2.00 -24.71 -1.79
C GLU A 396 1.23 -24.94 -3.09
N TYR A 397 -0.08 -24.73 -3.09
CA TYR A 397 -0.96 -24.93 -4.24
C TYR A 397 -1.84 -23.72 -4.49
N ALA A 398 -1.98 -23.35 -5.75
CA ALA A 398 -2.96 -22.37 -6.22
C ALA A 398 -4.41 -22.86 -6.02
N ALA A 399 -5.36 -21.98 -6.21
CA ALA A 399 -6.77 -22.36 -6.30
C ALA A 399 -7.00 -23.43 -7.38
N ILE A 400 -8.11 -24.17 -7.26
CA ILE A 400 -8.48 -25.18 -8.28
C ILE A 400 -8.65 -24.48 -9.63
N ASN A 401 -7.93 -24.94 -10.63
CA ASN A 401 -8.12 -24.49 -12.00
C ASN A 401 -9.50 -24.97 -12.50
N ILE A 402 -10.37 -24.03 -12.82
CA ILE A 402 -11.77 -24.32 -13.22
C ILE A 402 -11.82 -25.19 -14.49
N ARG A 403 -10.86 -25.02 -15.41
CA ARG A 403 -10.80 -25.76 -16.70
C ARG A 403 -10.34 -27.21 -16.52
N THR A 404 -9.37 -27.45 -15.63
CA THR A 404 -8.76 -28.80 -15.45
C THR A 404 -9.29 -29.53 -14.22
N GLY A 405 -9.95 -28.85 -13.29
CA GLY A 405 -10.40 -29.41 -12.01
C GLY A 405 -9.25 -29.75 -11.04
N THR A 406 -8.00 -29.36 -11.37
CA THR A 406 -6.81 -29.69 -10.59
C THR A 406 -6.19 -28.46 -9.94
N ARG A 407 -5.45 -28.64 -8.85
CA ARG A 407 -4.60 -27.62 -8.27
C ARG A 407 -3.22 -27.67 -8.91
N GLN A 408 -2.71 -26.49 -9.25
CA GLN A 408 -1.32 -26.35 -9.70
C GLN A 408 -0.43 -26.00 -8.52
N LYS A 409 0.78 -26.56 -8.46
CA LYS A 409 1.78 -26.19 -7.47
C LYS A 409 2.26 -24.76 -7.74
N VAL A 410 2.38 -23.96 -6.70
CA VAL A 410 2.88 -22.58 -6.81
C VAL A 410 4.41 -22.61 -6.81
N ALA A 411 5.04 -22.07 -7.87
CA ALA A 411 6.48 -22.05 -8.02
C ALA A 411 7.14 -20.84 -7.33
N SER A 412 6.39 -19.82 -6.98
CA SER A 412 6.90 -18.53 -6.46
C SER A 412 7.82 -18.68 -5.25
N ALA A 413 7.43 -19.48 -4.26
CA ALA A 413 8.26 -19.73 -3.07
C ALA A 413 9.64 -20.33 -3.40
N LEU A 414 9.76 -21.04 -4.52
CA LEU A 414 10.94 -21.79 -4.94
C LEU A 414 11.80 -21.05 -5.96
N ALA A 415 11.24 -20.13 -6.72
CA ALA A 415 11.87 -19.56 -7.91
C ALA A 415 11.82 -18.02 -8.01
N GLU A 416 10.91 -17.32 -7.32
CA GLU A 416 10.89 -15.85 -7.30
C GLU A 416 11.90 -15.31 -6.30
N HIS A 417 13.17 -15.45 -6.65
CA HIS A 417 14.30 -15.08 -5.79
C HIS A 417 14.66 -13.59 -5.86
N HIS A 418 14.13 -12.85 -6.83
CA HIS A 418 14.47 -11.45 -7.02
C HIS A 418 14.16 -10.57 -5.80
N ILE A 419 13.18 -10.95 -4.96
CA ILE A 419 12.88 -10.24 -3.70
C ILE A 419 14.12 -10.03 -2.82
N VAL A 420 15.11 -10.92 -2.89
CA VAL A 420 16.38 -10.79 -2.16
C VAL A 420 17.14 -9.54 -2.60
N ALA A 421 17.21 -9.32 -3.92
CA ALA A 421 17.90 -8.16 -4.49
C ALA A 421 17.05 -6.88 -4.39
N ASP A 422 15.73 -6.99 -4.41
CA ASP A 422 14.80 -5.87 -4.22
C ASP A 422 14.96 -5.26 -2.82
N ILE A 423 15.10 -6.10 -1.78
CA ILE A 423 15.38 -5.67 -0.41
C ILE A 423 16.75 -4.98 -0.34
N ALA A 424 17.78 -5.53 -0.98
CA ALA A 424 19.10 -4.93 -1.01
C ALA A 424 19.07 -3.55 -1.72
N TRP A 425 18.37 -3.44 -2.84
CA TRP A 425 18.16 -2.17 -3.55
C TRP A 425 17.50 -1.12 -2.64
N ALA A 426 16.48 -1.52 -1.89
CA ALA A 426 15.76 -0.63 -0.97
C ALA A 426 16.66 -0.13 0.18
N VAL A 427 17.54 -0.98 0.73
CA VAL A 427 18.54 -0.60 1.75
C VAL A 427 19.50 0.45 1.20
N VAL A 428 19.97 0.27 -0.03
CA VAL A 428 20.88 1.23 -0.71
C VAL A 428 20.16 2.56 -0.97
N ALA A 429 18.94 2.52 -1.51
CA ALA A 429 18.12 3.71 -1.76
C ALA A 429 17.86 4.50 -0.47
N TYR A 430 17.59 3.80 0.63
CA TYR A 430 17.42 4.45 1.94
C TYR A 430 18.67 5.20 2.38
N TRP A 431 19.83 4.55 2.33
CA TRP A 431 21.09 5.22 2.73
C TRP A 431 21.41 6.41 1.82
N GLN A 432 21.24 6.27 0.51
CA GLN A 432 21.50 7.37 -0.45
C GLN A 432 20.63 8.60 -0.16
N ALA A 433 19.36 8.39 0.20
CA ALA A 433 18.42 9.46 0.48
C ALA A 433 18.60 10.09 1.87
N THR A 434 19.18 9.37 2.84
CA THR A 434 19.23 9.79 4.25
C THR A 434 20.64 10.02 4.80
N HIS A 435 21.64 9.30 4.30
CA HIS A 435 22.97 9.15 4.91
C HIS A 435 22.89 8.67 6.36
N ASP A 436 21.95 7.77 6.68
CA ASP A 436 21.83 7.13 8.01
C ASP A 436 22.92 6.06 8.18
N ASP A 437 24.14 6.51 8.51
CA ASP A 437 25.29 5.64 8.74
C ASP A 437 25.07 4.72 9.92
N ALA A 438 24.27 5.14 10.91
CA ALA A 438 24.00 4.33 12.09
C ALA A 438 23.16 3.10 11.71
N PHE A 439 22.11 3.27 10.91
CA PHE A 439 21.34 2.16 10.36
C PHE A 439 22.23 1.27 9.48
N MET A 440 23.02 1.85 8.59
CA MET A 440 23.85 1.07 7.67
C MET A 440 24.87 0.22 8.45
N ARG A 441 25.55 0.75 9.45
CA ARG A 441 26.53 0.01 10.26
C ARG A 441 25.91 -1.12 11.08
N ASN A 442 24.75 -0.88 11.67
CA ASN A 442 24.15 -1.79 12.63
C ASN A 442 23.26 -2.86 11.98
N GLU A 443 22.64 -2.56 10.86
CA GLU A 443 21.56 -3.37 10.26
C GLU A 443 21.74 -3.53 8.74
N GLY A 444 21.86 -2.43 8.00
CA GLY A 444 21.85 -2.43 6.54
C GLY A 444 22.99 -3.19 5.91
N LEU A 445 24.21 -3.06 6.45
CA LEU A 445 25.39 -3.77 5.93
C LEU A 445 25.24 -5.29 6.07
N THR A 446 24.67 -5.75 7.19
CA THR A 446 24.37 -7.18 7.38
C THR A 446 23.38 -7.68 6.33
N LEU A 447 22.30 -6.92 6.06
CA LEU A 447 21.36 -7.27 5.01
C LEU A 447 22.04 -7.37 3.65
N LEU A 448 22.88 -6.38 3.28
CA LEU A 448 23.61 -6.38 2.01
C LEU A 448 24.57 -7.55 1.85
N ILE A 449 25.32 -7.89 2.91
CA ILE A 449 26.28 -9.01 2.91
C ILE A 449 25.55 -10.34 2.79
N GLU A 450 24.51 -10.57 3.57
CA GLU A 450 23.78 -11.84 3.59
C GLU A 450 23.03 -12.10 2.27
N THR A 451 22.43 -11.08 1.70
CA THR A 451 21.76 -11.16 0.39
C THR A 451 22.78 -11.36 -0.75
N ALA A 452 23.90 -10.66 -0.72
CA ALA A 452 24.99 -10.85 -1.69
C ALA A 452 25.61 -12.27 -1.58
N THR A 453 25.78 -12.77 -0.37
CA THR A 453 26.27 -14.14 -0.11
C THR A 453 25.32 -15.17 -0.72
N PHE A 454 24.01 -14.98 -0.61
CA PHE A 454 23.02 -15.83 -1.28
C PHE A 454 23.24 -15.84 -2.81
N TRP A 455 23.36 -14.69 -3.45
CA TRP A 455 23.53 -14.63 -4.90
C TRP A 455 24.83 -15.28 -5.37
N MET A 456 25.93 -15.06 -4.66
CA MET A 456 27.22 -15.70 -4.98
C MET A 456 27.15 -17.22 -4.87
N GLY A 457 26.40 -17.76 -3.92
CA GLY A 457 26.20 -19.20 -3.77
C GLY A 457 25.11 -19.78 -4.67
N ARG A 458 24.18 -18.94 -5.18
CA ARG A 458 23.07 -19.36 -6.06
C ARG A 458 23.49 -19.53 -7.51
N ALA A 459 24.50 -18.78 -7.95
CA ALA A 459 24.99 -18.84 -9.31
C ALA A 459 25.77 -20.13 -9.60
N THR A 460 25.58 -20.68 -10.79
CA THR A 460 26.22 -21.91 -11.27
C THR A 460 27.27 -21.58 -12.33
N GLU A 461 28.43 -22.23 -12.30
CA GLU A 461 29.45 -22.05 -13.31
C GLU A 461 29.15 -22.87 -14.57
N VAL A 462 29.03 -22.18 -15.71
CA VAL A 462 28.75 -22.77 -17.02
C VAL A 462 29.76 -22.20 -18.03
N ASN A 463 30.59 -23.05 -18.64
CA ASN A 463 31.56 -22.66 -19.67
C ASN A 463 32.41 -21.43 -19.32
N GLY A 464 32.83 -21.36 -18.06
CA GLY A 464 33.70 -20.26 -17.58
C GLY A 464 33.00 -18.95 -17.19
N ARG A 465 31.68 -18.89 -17.23
CA ARG A 465 30.86 -17.79 -16.71
C ARG A 465 29.93 -18.27 -15.58
N LEU A 466 29.40 -17.35 -14.80
CA LEU A 466 28.39 -17.64 -13.79
C LEU A 466 27.01 -17.33 -14.35
N GLU A 467 26.06 -18.20 -14.11
CA GLU A 467 24.67 -18.11 -14.57
C GLU A 467 23.71 -18.35 -13.41
N ILE A 468 22.52 -17.74 -13.48
CA ILE A 468 21.42 -18.00 -12.54
C ILE A 468 20.31 -18.68 -13.32
N HIS A 469 20.03 -19.94 -12.94
CA HIS A 469 19.09 -20.81 -13.61
C HIS A 469 17.84 -21.04 -12.78
N ASP A 470 16.75 -21.47 -13.45
CA ASP A 470 15.51 -21.91 -12.82
C ASP A 470 14.94 -20.88 -11.84
N VAL A 471 14.63 -19.71 -12.39
CA VAL A 471 14.03 -18.60 -11.66
C VAL A 471 12.74 -18.11 -12.33
N ILE A 472 11.97 -17.33 -11.59
CA ILE A 472 10.86 -16.52 -12.07
C ILE A 472 11.26 -15.08 -11.83
N GLY A 473 11.24 -14.25 -12.88
CA GLY A 473 11.42 -12.80 -12.77
C GLY A 473 10.12 -12.12 -12.35
N PRO A 474 10.05 -10.78 -12.38
CA PRO A 474 8.81 -10.05 -12.14
C PRO A 474 7.66 -10.47 -13.04
N ASP A 475 7.93 -10.91 -14.28
CA ASP A 475 6.92 -11.50 -15.15
C ASP A 475 6.58 -12.94 -14.74
N GLU A 476 5.53 -13.11 -13.95
CA GLU A 476 5.07 -14.39 -13.43
C GLU A 476 4.38 -15.30 -14.49
N TYR A 477 4.21 -14.87 -15.75
CA TYR A 477 3.77 -15.73 -16.84
C TYR A 477 4.91 -16.51 -17.47
N THR A 478 6.15 -16.13 -17.15
CA THR A 478 7.36 -16.78 -17.64
C THR A 478 8.09 -17.44 -16.47
N GLU A 479 7.81 -18.73 -16.25
CA GLU A 479 8.32 -19.51 -15.11
C GLU A 479 9.53 -20.37 -15.53
N HIS A 480 10.43 -20.68 -14.58
CA HIS A 480 11.55 -21.59 -14.71
C HIS A 480 12.52 -21.23 -15.86
N VAL A 481 12.92 -19.95 -15.91
CA VAL A 481 13.84 -19.44 -16.92
C VAL A 481 15.27 -19.34 -16.42
N ASN A 482 16.20 -19.26 -17.38
CA ASN A 482 17.62 -19.03 -17.10
C ASN A 482 18.01 -17.61 -17.47
N ASN A 483 18.90 -17.03 -16.67
CA ASN A 483 19.48 -15.72 -16.91
C ASN A 483 18.42 -14.62 -17.14
N ASN A 484 17.37 -14.61 -16.31
CA ASN A 484 16.41 -13.50 -16.30
C ASN A 484 17.17 -12.17 -16.09
N ALA A 485 16.96 -11.23 -16.97
CA ALA A 485 17.69 -9.96 -16.97
C ALA A 485 17.51 -9.18 -15.67
N TYR A 486 16.26 -9.04 -15.20
CA TYR A 486 15.96 -8.36 -13.94
C TYR A 486 16.74 -8.99 -12.77
N THR A 487 16.63 -10.31 -12.62
CA THR A 487 17.28 -11.05 -11.54
C THR A 487 18.81 -10.90 -11.61
N ASN A 488 19.41 -11.09 -12.79
CA ASN A 488 20.87 -11.07 -12.92
C ASN A 488 21.46 -9.67 -12.69
N TYR A 489 20.84 -8.61 -13.24
CA TYR A 489 21.31 -7.24 -13.04
C TYR A 489 21.15 -6.79 -11.59
N LEU A 490 20.05 -7.11 -10.92
CA LEU A 490 19.86 -6.76 -9.50
C LEU A 490 20.74 -7.60 -8.56
N ALA A 491 20.97 -8.88 -8.86
CA ALA A 491 21.94 -9.70 -8.13
C ALA A 491 23.35 -9.12 -8.23
N TRP A 492 23.76 -8.74 -9.45
CA TRP A 492 25.04 -8.03 -9.66
C TRP A 492 25.13 -6.72 -8.88
N HIS A 493 24.07 -5.91 -8.92
CA HIS A 493 23.98 -4.65 -8.20
C HIS A 493 24.08 -4.86 -6.67
N ASN A 494 23.37 -5.86 -6.12
CA ASN A 494 23.43 -6.21 -4.70
C ASN A 494 24.87 -6.54 -4.26
N VAL A 495 25.58 -7.41 -5.02
CA VAL A 495 26.97 -7.78 -4.69
C VAL A 495 27.90 -6.59 -4.80
N ALA A 496 27.74 -5.75 -5.84
CA ALA A 496 28.52 -4.53 -6.03
C ALA A 496 28.33 -3.55 -4.86
N CYS A 497 27.08 -3.33 -4.43
CA CYS A 497 26.76 -2.45 -3.31
C CYS A 497 27.30 -3.00 -1.99
N ALA A 498 27.11 -4.31 -1.71
CA ALA A 498 27.67 -4.91 -0.51
C ALA A 498 29.18 -4.69 -0.41
N ARG A 499 29.92 -4.96 -1.51
CA ARG A 499 31.36 -4.70 -1.60
C ARG A 499 31.71 -3.22 -1.37
N GLN A 500 30.97 -2.30 -1.97
CA GLN A 500 31.18 -0.86 -1.83
C GLN A 500 30.99 -0.41 -0.38
N PHE A 501 29.90 -0.83 0.26
CA PHE A 501 29.57 -0.42 1.62
C PHE A 501 30.49 -1.08 2.65
N MET A 502 30.94 -2.32 2.43
CA MET A 502 31.99 -2.92 3.26
C MET A 502 33.25 -2.09 3.26
N ALA A 503 33.74 -1.67 2.08
CA ALA A 503 34.89 -0.79 1.96
C ALA A 503 34.66 0.57 2.65
N MET A 504 33.51 1.20 2.43
CA MET A 504 33.12 2.50 3.00
C MET A 504 33.09 2.47 4.53
N PHE A 505 32.62 1.38 5.11
CA PHE A 505 32.47 1.23 6.57
C PHE A 505 33.59 0.45 7.23
N ASN A 506 34.68 0.16 6.52
CA ASN A 506 35.86 -0.57 6.98
C ASN A 506 35.51 -1.95 7.57
N HIS A 507 34.60 -2.66 6.92
CA HIS A 507 34.26 -4.04 7.26
C HIS A 507 35.17 -4.98 6.45
N GLU A 508 36.13 -5.60 7.10
CA GLU A 508 37.13 -6.43 6.44
C GLU A 508 36.68 -7.90 6.38
N ASP A 509 36.52 -8.43 5.18
CA ASP A 509 36.37 -9.86 4.86
C ASP A 509 36.99 -10.12 3.49
N ALA A 510 38.24 -10.58 3.48
CA ALA A 510 38.98 -10.85 2.26
C ALA A 510 38.33 -11.94 1.39
N GLY A 511 37.73 -12.97 2.03
CA GLY A 511 37.06 -14.05 1.33
C GLY A 511 35.79 -13.56 0.60
N PHE A 512 35.00 -12.74 1.28
CA PHE A 512 33.85 -12.10 0.64
C PHE A 512 34.26 -11.22 -0.54
N MET A 513 35.30 -10.37 -0.35
CA MET A 513 35.76 -9.43 -1.37
C MET A 513 36.30 -10.14 -2.63
N GLU A 514 36.98 -11.26 -2.46
CA GLU A 514 37.46 -12.12 -3.57
C GLU A 514 36.27 -12.77 -4.30
N ASN A 515 35.34 -13.38 -3.57
CA ASN A 515 34.15 -14.01 -4.13
C ASN A 515 33.26 -12.99 -4.86
N ALA A 516 33.07 -11.81 -4.29
CA ALA A 516 32.32 -10.70 -4.92
C ALA A 516 32.98 -10.24 -6.22
N SER A 517 34.32 -10.09 -6.23
CA SER A 517 35.06 -9.73 -7.44
C SER A 517 34.92 -10.78 -8.55
N ARG A 518 35.01 -12.06 -8.17
CA ARG A 518 34.80 -13.19 -9.09
C ARG A 518 33.36 -13.19 -9.63
N PHE A 519 32.36 -13.04 -8.77
CA PHE A 519 30.95 -13.00 -9.17
C PHE A 519 30.69 -11.85 -10.15
N MET A 520 31.10 -10.63 -9.79
CA MET A 520 30.86 -9.45 -10.61
C MET A 520 31.53 -9.50 -11.99
N SER A 521 32.71 -10.14 -12.10
CA SER A 521 33.44 -10.26 -13.37
C SER A 521 32.93 -11.39 -14.26
N ARG A 522 32.23 -12.38 -13.70
CA ARG A 522 31.86 -13.62 -14.41
C ARG A 522 30.36 -13.84 -14.56
N LEU A 523 29.51 -13.11 -13.78
CA LEU A 523 28.06 -13.24 -13.92
C LEU A 523 27.61 -12.84 -15.33
N TRP A 524 26.86 -13.71 -15.95
CA TRP A 524 26.24 -13.41 -17.24
C TRP A 524 25.18 -12.34 -17.09
N LEU A 525 25.39 -11.21 -17.73
CA LEU A 525 24.39 -10.14 -17.86
C LEU A 525 23.90 -10.12 -19.31
N PRO A 526 22.61 -10.36 -19.57
CA PRO A 526 22.06 -10.23 -20.91
C PRO A 526 22.42 -8.89 -21.56
N GLN A 527 22.74 -8.90 -22.85
CA GLN A 527 23.12 -7.70 -23.59
C GLN A 527 22.01 -7.31 -24.55
N ALA A 528 21.84 -5.99 -24.75
CA ALA A 528 20.90 -5.49 -25.74
C ALA A 528 21.30 -5.95 -27.16
N ASN A 529 20.29 -6.30 -27.96
CA ASN A 529 20.46 -6.66 -29.36
C ASN A 529 20.76 -5.43 -30.25
N ALA A 530 20.85 -5.61 -31.57
CA ALA A 530 21.14 -4.53 -32.52
C ALA A 530 20.10 -3.40 -32.51
N GLU A 531 18.85 -3.71 -32.15
CA GLU A 531 17.75 -2.76 -31.99
C GLU A 531 17.73 -2.07 -30.63
N GLY A 532 18.66 -2.37 -29.73
CA GLY A 532 18.75 -1.83 -28.39
C GLY A 532 17.83 -2.49 -27.37
N VAL A 533 17.20 -3.61 -27.73
CA VAL A 533 16.29 -4.35 -26.86
C VAL A 533 17.04 -5.37 -26.02
N LEU A 534 16.88 -5.31 -24.70
CA LEU A 534 17.45 -6.26 -23.75
C LEU A 534 16.57 -7.53 -23.70
N PRO A 535 17.11 -8.75 -23.94
CA PRO A 535 16.35 -9.98 -23.76
C PRO A 535 15.91 -10.17 -22.30
N GLN A 536 14.64 -10.57 -22.08
CA GLN A 536 14.12 -10.82 -20.72
C GLN A 536 14.81 -12.02 -20.06
N ASP A 537 15.07 -13.08 -20.85
CA ASP A 537 15.79 -14.29 -20.47
C ASP A 537 16.40 -14.96 -21.71
N ASP A 538 17.06 -16.12 -21.53
CA ASP A 538 17.74 -16.83 -22.62
C ASP A 538 16.79 -17.30 -23.72
N THR A 539 15.48 -17.42 -23.47
CA THR A 539 14.52 -18.06 -24.39
C THR A 539 13.45 -17.11 -24.94
N PHE A 540 13.17 -16.02 -24.25
CA PHE A 540 12.01 -15.16 -24.51
C PHE A 540 11.93 -14.66 -25.97
N MET A 541 13.07 -14.19 -26.53
CA MET A 541 13.10 -13.61 -27.88
C MET A 541 12.80 -14.63 -29.00
N ALA A 542 13.01 -15.91 -28.71
CA ALA A 542 12.76 -16.98 -29.67
C ALA A 542 11.33 -17.55 -29.66
N LYS A 543 10.55 -17.19 -28.63
CA LYS A 543 9.15 -17.63 -28.46
C LYS A 543 8.24 -16.95 -29.50
N PRO A 544 7.13 -17.58 -29.89
CA PRO A 544 6.15 -16.97 -30.82
C PRO A 544 5.42 -15.80 -30.13
N ALA A 545 5.20 -14.72 -30.87
CA ALA A 545 4.32 -13.62 -30.48
C ALA A 545 2.87 -13.93 -30.89
N ILE A 546 1.90 -13.48 -30.09
CA ILE A 546 0.46 -13.58 -30.40
C ILE A 546 -0.20 -12.21 -30.28
N ASP A 547 -1.41 -12.08 -30.86
CA ASP A 547 -2.23 -10.87 -30.66
C ASP A 547 -2.86 -10.87 -29.27
N LEU A 548 -2.48 -9.88 -28.46
CA LEU A 548 -2.95 -9.69 -27.08
C LEU A 548 -4.10 -8.69 -26.93
N SER A 549 -4.59 -8.09 -28.01
CA SER A 549 -5.57 -6.99 -27.98
C SER A 549 -6.80 -7.30 -27.14
N ARG A 550 -7.38 -8.51 -27.31
CA ARG A 550 -8.57 -8.92 -26.54
C ARG A 550 -8.32 -9.14 -25.06
N TYR A 551 -7.10 -9.52 -24.67
CA TYR A 551 -6.73 -9.73 -23.27
C TYR A 551 -6.39 -8.42 -22.59
N LYS A 552 -5.68 -7.53 -23.28
CA LYS A 552 -5.39 -6.16 -22.80
C LYS A 552 -6.68 -5.36 -22.52
N ALA A 553 -7.73 -5.57 -23.33
CA ALA A 553 -9.05 -4.96 -23.08
C ALA A 553 -9.71 -5.44 -21.76
N LYS A 554 -9.21 -6.51 -21.15
CA LYS A 554 -9.67 -7.08 -19.87
C LYS A 554 -8.52 -7.26 -18.88
N ALA A 555 -7.53 -6.37 -18.94
CA ALA A 555 -6.36 -6.40 -18.06
C ALA A 555 -6.78 -6.47 -16.58
N GLY A 556 -5.99 -7.18 -15.78
CA GLY A 556 -6.26 -7.41 -14.35
C GLY A 556 -7.19 -8.60 -14.06
N LYS A 557 -7.78 -9.23 -15.08
CA LYS A 557 -8.72 -10.37 -14.90
C LYS A 557 -8.14 -11.73 -15.32
N GLN A 558 -6.87 -11.78 -15.70
CA GLN A 558 -6.15 -12.98 -16.14
C GLN A 558 -6.92 -13.84 -17.15
N THR A 559 -7.65 -13.18 -18.06
CA THR A 559 -8.55 -13.86 -18.99
C THR A 559 -7.82 -14.75 -20.00
N ILE A 560 -6.53 -14.55 -20.21
CA ILE A 560 -5.71 -15.42 -21.04
C ILE A 560 -5.64 -16.85 -20.49
N LEU A 561 -5.70 -17.03 -19.17
CA LEU A 561 -5.69 -18.35 -18.53
C LEU A 561 -7.02 -19.13 -18.68
N LEU A 562 -8.05 -18.49 -19.25
CA LEU A 562 -9.27 -19.18 -19.66
C LEU A 562 -9.08 -19.88 -21.02
N ASP A 563 -8.20 -19.38 -21.88
CA ASP A 563 -7.95 -19.90 -23.22
C ASP A 563 -6.70 -20.80 -23.27
N TYR A 564 -5.66 -20.46 -22.51
CA TYR A 564 -4.38 -21.17 -22.46
C TYR A 564 -4.05 -21.62 -21.03
N SER A 565 -3.35 -22.72 -20.89
CA SER A 565 -2.73 -23.13 -19.63
C SER A 565 -1.51 -22.24 -19.32
N ARG A 566 -1.06 -22.21 -18.07
CA ARG A 566 0.19 -21.53 -17.70
C ARG A 566 1.39 -22.04 -18.50
N ALA A 567 1.46 -23.35 -18.75
CA ALA A 567 2.53 -23.95 -19.56
C ALA A 567 2.52 -23.43 -21.01
N GLU A 568 1.32 -23.28 -21.63
CA GLU A 568 1.21 -22.71 -22.98
C GLU A 568 1.58 -21.23 -23.01
N VAL A 569 1.15 -20.45 -22.00
CA VAL A 569 1.50 -19.02 -21.86
C VAL A 569 3.02 -18.86 -21.71
N ASN A 570 3.67 -19.73 -20.93
CA ASN A 570 5.13 -19.73 -20.75
C ASN A 570 5.92 -19.93 -22.06
N GLU A 571 5.33 -20.56 -23.07
CA GLU A 571 5.97 -20.78 -24.38
C GLU A 571 5.70 -19.64 -25.40
N MET A 572 5.16 -18.51 -24.96
CA MET A 572 4.81 -17.35 -25.82
C MET A 572 5.50 -16.08 -25.33
N GLN A 573 5.61 -15.06 -26.23
CA GLN A 573 6.07 -13.72 -25.84
C GLN A 573 4.92 -12.95 -25.18
N ILE A 574 4.63 -13.30 -23.93
CA ILE A 574 3.54 -12.72 -23.13
C ILE A 574 4.08 -12.38 -21.74
N LEU A 575 3.83 -11.17 -21.28
CA LEU A 575 4.15 -10.75 -19.92
C LEU A 575 2.86 -10.48 -19.13
N LYS A 576 2.82 -10.96 -17.90
CA LYS A 576 1.80 -10.57 -16.90
C LYS A 576 1.99 -9.11 -16.51
N GLN A 577 3.24 -8.70 -16.26
CA GLN A 577 3.62 -7.39 -15.75
C GLN A 577 5.04 -6.99 -16.18
N ALA A 578 5.45 -5.75 -15.86
CA ALA A 578 6.76 -5.22 -16.20
C ALA A 578 7.91 -6.08 -15.63
N ASP A 579 8.89 -6.44 -16.47
CA ASP A 579 10.13 -7.14 -16.12
C ASP A 579 11.35 -6.30 -16.55
N VAL A 580 11.76 -6.35 -17.82
CA VAL A 580 12.85 -5.49 -18.33
C VAL A 580 12.54 -4.00 -18.16
N VAL A 581 11.28 -3.59 -18.34
CA VAL A 581 10.86 -2.20 -18.11
C VAL A 581 10.99 -1.82 -16.63
N MET A 582 10.75 -2.75 -15.70
CA MET A 582 11.00 -2.57 -14.27
C MET A 582 12.51 -2.38 -13.99
N LEU A 583 13.36 -3.15 -14.65
CA LEU A 583 14.81 -3.00 -14.53
C LEU A 583 15.28 -1.61 -15.00
N ASN A 584 14.73 -1.11 -16.11
CA ASN A 584 15.02 0.26 -16.58
C ASN A 584 14.56 1.35 -15.59
N TYR A 585 13.51 1.09 -14.82
CA TYR A 585 13.07 1.97 -13.75
C TYR A 585 14.03 1.98 -12.56
N LEU A 586 14.48 0.80 -12.07
CA LEU A 586 15.27 0.67 -10.84
C LEU A 586 16.76 0.98 -11.02
N LEU A 587 17.34 0.66 -12.18
CA LEU A 587 18.77 0.86 -12.49
C LEU A 587 18.94 1.73 -13.74
N PRO A 588 18.42 2.97 -13.74
CA PRO A 588 18.43 3.82 -14.94
C PRO A 588 19.84 4.13 -15.46
N GLU A 589 20.85 4.15 -14.60
CA GLU A 589 22.24 4.41 -14.96
C GLU A 589 22.91 3.27 -15.76
N ARG A 590 22.27 2.10 -15.83
CA ARG A 590 22.76 0.94 -16.59
C ARG A 590 22.35 0.96 -18.05
N PHE A 591 21.40 1.79 -18.42
CA PHE A 591 20.78 1.81 -19.74
C PHE A 591 20.77 3.20 -20.32
N THR A 592 21.04 3.30 -21.62
CA THR A 592 20.89 4.59 -22.31
C THR A 592 19.41 4.93 -22.48
N PRO A 593 19.05 6.22 -22.64
CA PRO A 593 17.67 6.60 -22.92
C PRO A 593 17.09 5.91 -24.16
N GLN A 594 17.94 5.65 -25.17
CA GLN A 594 17.55 4.94 -26.39
C GLN A 594 17.21 3.46 -26.10
N GLN A 595 18.00 2.79 -25.26
CA GLN A 595 17.72 1.42 -24.82
C GLN A 595 16.42 1.36 -23.99
N CYS A 596 16.19 2.30 -23.08
CA CYS A 596 14.95 2.38 -22.32
C CYS A 596 13.72 2.53 -23.24
N ALA A 597 13.82 3.41 -24.25
CA ALA A 597 12.77 3.61 -25.24
C ALA A 597 12.55 2.37 -26.12
N ALA A 598 13.62 1.69 -26.54
CA ALA A 598 13.55 0.44 -27.32
C ALA A 598 12.89 -0.67 -26.50
N ASN A 599 13.29 -0.85 -25.23
CA ASN A 599 12.68 -1.82 -24.32
C ASN A 599 11.19 -1.55 -24.11
N LEU A 600 10.81 -0.30 -23.81
CA LEU A 600 9.41 0.06 -23.64
C LEU A 600 8.59 -0.23 -24.92
N THR A 601 9.12 0.12 -26.09
CA THR A 601 8.47 -0.12 -27.38
C THR A 601 8.30 -1.61 -27.67
N TYR A 602 9.28 -2.43 -27.30
CA TYR A 602 9.23 -3.88 -27.55
C TYR A 602 8.32 -4.60 -26.56
N TYR A 603 8.45 -4.33 -25.25
CA TYR A 603 7.79 -5.08 -24.19
C TYR A 603 6.33 -4.65 -23.95
N GLU A 604 6.00 -3.36 -24.13
CA GLU A 604 4.64 -2.88 -23.87
C GLU A 604 3.55 -3.61 -24.69
N PRO A 605 3.67 -3.82 -26.02
CA PRO A 605 2.67 -4.58 -26.77
C PRO A 605 2.50 -6.02 -26.29
N ARG A 606 3.54 -6.60 -25.66
CA ARG A 606 3.60 -7.97 -25.15
C ARG A 606 3.15 -8.11 -23.70
N THR A 607 2.90 -7.01 -23.00
CA THR A 607 2.47 -7.00 -21.60
C THR A 607 0.97 -6.85 -21.52
N ILE A 608 0.28 -7.82 -20.89
CA ILE A 608 -1.19 -7.80 -20.71
C ILE A 608 -1.57 -6.80 -19.60
N HIS A 609 -0.68 -6.55 -18.65
CA HIS A 609 -0.95 -5.81 -17.43
C HIS A 609 -1.99 -6.49 -16.53
N ASP A 610 -1.89 -7.79 -16.38
CA ASP A 610 -2.74 -8.60 -15.48
C ASP A 610 -2.31 -8.48 -14.00
N SER A 611 -1.70 -7.36 -13.64
CA SER A 611 -1.22 -7.04 -12.31
C SER A 611 -1.36 -5.55 -12.04
N SER A 612 -1.69 -5.21 -10.80
CA SER A 612 -1.73 -3.83 -10.31
C SER A 612 -0.35 -3.14 -10.26
N LEU A 613 0.74 -3.90 -10.40
CA LEU A 613 2.12 -3.41 -10.30
C LEU A 613 2.67 -2.87 -11.64
N SER A 614 2.01 -3.15 -12.77
CA SER A 614 2.63 -3.06 -14.08
C SER A 614 2.54 -1.69 -14.75
N LYS A 615 1.32 -1.13 -14.86
CA LYS A 615 1.04 0.08 -15.66
C LYS A 615 1.83 1.30 -15.21
N ALA A 616 1.93 1.51 -13.91
CA ALA A 616 2.64 2.66 -13.36
C ALA A 616 4.13 2.65 -13.73
N ILE A 617 4.77 1.50 -13.74
CA ILE A 617 6.19 1.37 -14.12
C ILE A 617 6.39 1.72 -15.60
N HIS A 618 5.53 1.21 -16.48
CA HIS A 618 5.53 1.62 -17.89
C HIS A 618 5.32 3.13 -18.04
N GLY A 619 4.43 3.72 -17.23
CA GLY A 619 4.20 5.15 -17.18
C GLY A 619 5.43 5.95 -16.75
N ILE A 620 6.13 5.54 -15.70
CA ILE A 620 7.36 6.20 -15.24
C ILE A 620 8.45 6.16 -16.32
N VAL A 621 8.66 5.00 -16.95
CA VAL A 621 9.67 4.87 -18.01
C VAL A 621 9.27 5.67 -19.25
N ALA A 622 7.98 5.69 -19.63
CA ALA A 622 7.47 6.54 -20.72
C ALA A 622 7.73 8.03 -20.45
N ALA A 623 7.44 8.51 -19.24
CA ALA A 623 7.72 9.90 -18.84
C ALA A 623 9.20 10.24 -18.96
N ARG A 624 10.09 9.36 -18.48
CA ARG A 624 11.56 9.51 -18.58
C ARG A 624 12.06 9.50 -20.03
N CYS A 625 11.39 8.75 -20.91
CA CYS A 625 11.63 8.78 -22.35
C CYS A 625 11.04 10.00 -23.06
N GLY A 626 10.32 10.88 -22.33
CA GLY A 626 9.75 12.12 -22.86
C GLY A 626 8.34 12.02 -23.40
N ASP A 627 7.72 10.83 -23.36
CA ASP A 627 6.33 10.58 -23.78
C ASP A 627 5.37 10.78 -22.61
N THR A 628 5.10 12.05 -22.28
CA THR A 628 4.27 12.42 -21.12
C THR A 628 2.79 12.08 -21.30
N GLU A 629 2.29 12.06 -22.53
CA GLU A 629 0.88 11.74 -22.81
C GLU A 629 0.61 10.24 -22.60
N ARG A 630 1.50 9.40 -23.08
CA ARG A 630 1.44 7.94 -22.81
C ARG A 630 1.63 7.65 -21.33
N ALA A 631 2.56 8.34 -20.66
CA ALA A 631 2.77 8.24 -19.23
C ALA A 631 1.51 8.61 -18.44
N TYR A 632 0.82 9.67 -18.85
CA TYR A 632 -0.44 10.10 -18.22
C TYR A 632 -1.57 9.08 -18.44
N ALA A 633 -1.67 8.49 -19.62
CA ALA A 633 -2.64 7.43 -19.89
C ALA A 633 -2.40 6.23 -18.95
N PHE A 634 -1.16 5.74 -18.81
CA PHE A 634 -0.83 4.67 -17.87
C PHE A 634 -1.09 5.03 -16.41
N TRP A 635 -0.79 6.28 -16.02
CA TRP A 635 -1.05 6.77 -14.67
C TRP A 635 -2.55 6.76 -14.36
N ARG A 636 -3.38 7.25 -15.27
CA ARG A 636 -4.84 7.22 -15.15
C ARG A 636 -5.41 5.80 -15.07
N GLU A 637 -4.86 4.87 -15.85
CA GLU A 637 -5.22 3.46 -15.76
C GLU A 637 -4.80 2.83 -14.42
N GLY A 638 -3.68 3.25 -13.86
CA GLY A 638 -3.25 2.88 -12.50
C GLY A 638 -4.20 3.39 -11.42
N VAL A 639 -4.67 4.63 -11.53
CA VAL A 639 -5.70 5.23 -10.66
C VAL A 639 -7.01 4.44 -10.75
N ALA A 640 -7.40 3.99 -11.94
CA ALA A 640 -8.65 3.28 -12.16
C ALA A 640 -8.68 1.86 -11.57
N ILE A 641 -7.56 1.31 -11.12
CA ILE A 641 -7.50 -0.01 -10.45
C ILE A 641 -8.44 -0.01 -9.23
N ASP A 642 -8.35 0.99 -8.36
CA ASP A 642 -9.20 1.11 -7.18
C ASP A 642 -10.34 2.13 -7.37
N LEU A 643 -10.09 3.25 -8.03
CA LEU A 643 -11.02 4.36 -8.18
C LEU A 643 -11.83 4.35 -9.50
N GLY A 644 -11.64 3.33 -10.36
CA GLY A 644 -12.42 3.15 -11.60
C GLY A 644 -13.83 2.63 -11.35
N ASP A 645 -14.57 2.36 -12.42
CA ASP A 645 -16.02 2.05 -12.38
C ASP A 645 -16.33 0.58 -12.05
N ASP A 646 -15.35 -0.34 -12.07
CA ASP A 646 -15.60 -1.75 -11.74
C ASP A 646 -16.07 -1.87 -10.27
N PRO A 647 -17.32 -2.35 -10.02
CA PRO A 647 -17.87 -2.43 -8.67
C PRO A 647 -17.21 -3.50 -7.80
N HIS A 648 -16.41 -4.39 -8.39
CA HIS A 648 -15.73 -5.49 -7.72
C HIS A 648 -14.22 -5.39 -7.73
N SER A 649 -13.64 -4.24 -8.14
CA SER A 649 -12.20 -4.07 -8.32
C SER A 649 -11.38 -4.32 -7.04
N CYS A 650 -11.93 -4.02 -5.88
CA CYS A 650 -11.26 -4.12 -4.57
C CYS A 650 -12.14 -4.75 -3.48
N ASP A 651 -12.95 -5.74 -3.82
CA ASP A 651 -13.80 -6.46 -2.85
C ASP A 651 -12.99 -7.03 -1.67
N ASP A 652 -11.78 -7.54 -1.95
CA ASP A 652 -10.87 -8.15 -0.96
C ASP A 652 -9.81 -7.16 -0.38
N GLY A 653 -10.01 -5.86 -0.55
CA GLY A 653 -9.13 -4.79 -0.11
C GLY A 653 -8.52 -4.00 -1.27
N ILE A 654 -7.96 -2.81 -0.97
CA ILE A 654 -7.27 -1.96 -1.96
C ILE A 654 -6.00 -2.63 -2.49
N HIS A 655 -5.46 -2.09 -3.59
CA HIS A 655 -4.17 -2.52 -4.14
C HIS A 655 -3.05 -1.62 -3.61
N ALA A 656 -2.38 -2.04 -2.54
CA ALA A 656 -1.37 -1.23 -1.85
C ALA A 656 -0.27 -0.75 -2.80
N ALA A 657 0.32 -1.64 -3.59
CA ALA A 657 1.38 -1.29 -4.54
C ALA A 657 0.90 -0.32 -5.64
N ALA A 658 -0.32 -0.48 -6.17
CA ALA A 658 -0.89 0.48 -7.12
C ALA A 658 -1.04 1.87 -6.48
N THR A 659 -1.46 1.92 -5.22
CA THR A 659 -1.56 3.17 -4.45
C THR A 659 -0.20 3.87 -4.33
N GLY A 660 0.86 3.13 -3.99
CA GLY A 660 2.23 3.67 -3.96
C GLY A 660 2.73 4.11 -5.34
N ALA A 661 2.37 3.35 -6.36
CA ALA A 661 2.76 3.61 -7.74
C ALA A 661 2.10 4.88 -8.32
N ILE A 662 0.92 5.28 -7.86
CA ILE A 662 0.29 6.57 -8.23
C ILE A 662 1.20 7.73 -7.80
N TRP A 663 1.73 7.71 -6.57
CA TRP A 663 2.67 8.71 -6.08
C TRP A 663 3.98 8.68 -6.89
N SER A 664 4.57 7.50 -7.08
CA SER A 664 5.81 7.33 -7.83
C SER A 664 5.68 7.78 -9.28
N GLY A 665 4.54 7.56 -9.93
CA GLY A 665 4.23 8.03 -11.28
C GLY A 665 4.33 9.55 -11.42
N VAL A 666 3.92 10.28 -10.37
CA VAL A 666 4.03 11.75 -10.36
C VAL A 666 5.46 12.20 -10.03
N ILE A 667 6.02 11.70 -8.94
CA ILE A 667 7.31 12.20 -8.43
C ILE A 667 8.49 11.67 -9.25
N GLN A 668 8.49 10.38 -9.58
CA GLN A 668 9.58 9.76 -10.34
C GLN A 668 9.33 9.75 -11.86
N GLY A 669 8.06 9.90 -12.27
CA GLY A 669 7.69 10.08 -13.67
C GLY A 669 7.65 11.54 -14.08
N PHE A 670 6.60 12.30 -13.75
CA PHE A 670 6.39 13.67 -14.25
C PHE A 670 7.33 14.71 -13.64
N ALA A 671 7.68 14.62 -12.35
CA ALA A 671 8.73 15.46 -11.77
C ALA A 671 10.15 14.96 -12.13
N GLY A 672 10.27 13.75 -12.68
CA GLY A 672 11.50 13.16 -13.15
C GLY A 672 12.53 12.96 -12.06
N MET A 673 12.08 12.73 -10.81
CA MET A 673 12.97 12.51 -9.69
C MET A 673 13.69 11.17 -9.81
N GLN A 674 15.00 11.17 -9.63
CA GLN A 674 15.85 9.98 -9.61
C GLN A 674 16.99 10.18 -8.62
N ILE A 675 17.52 9.08 -8.09
CA ILE A 675 18.81 9.05 -7.41
C ILE A 675 19.81 8.48 -8.43
N VAL A 676 20.79 9.27 -8.82
CA VAL A 676 21.84 8.84 -9.76
C VAL A 676 23.19 9.02 -9.09
N GLN A 677 23.92 7.93 -8.92
CA GLN A 677 25.23 7.91 -8.22
C GLN A 677 25.17 8.56 -6.81
N GLY A 678 24.05 8.39 -6.11
CA GLY A 678 23.83 8.94 -4.78
C GLY A 678 23.45 10.42 -4.73
N GLU A 679 23.21 11.06 -5.87
CA GLU A 679 22.79 12.46 -5.96
C GLU A 679 21.34 12.58 -6.44
N LEU A 680 20.64 13.63 -5.96
CA LEU A 680 19.24 13.90 -6.33
C LEU A 680 19.19 14.59 -7.70
N HIS A 681 18.48 13.98 -8.63
CA HIS A 681 18.20 14.51 -9.96
C HIS A 681 16.71 14.80 -10.13
N LEU A 682 16.37 15.89 -10.81
CA LEU A 682 15.02 16.24 -11.21
C LEU A 682 15.01 16.69 -12.68
N ALA A 683 13.95 16.31 -13.39
CA ALA A 683 13.73 16.74 -14.77
C ALA A 683 12.21 16.89 -15.03
N PRO A 684 11.53 17.86 -14.34
CA PRO A 684 10.08 17.98 -14.44
C PRO A 684 9.61 18.26 -15.86
N LYS A 685 8.61 17.47 -16.28
CA LYS A 685 7.88 17.62 -17.53
C LYS A 685 6.44 17.15 -17.32
N LEU A 686 5.50 18.10 -17.24
CA LEU A 686 4.11 17.81 -16.97
C LEU A 686 3.37 17.32 -18.20
N PRO A 687 2.35 16.47 -18.06
CA PRO A 687 1.41 16.17 -19.13
C PRO A 687 0.58 17.42 -19.47
N ALA A 688 0.04 17.49 -20.68
CA ALA A 688 -0.74 18.65 -21.15
C ALA A 688 -1.97 18.98 -20.28
N HIS A 689 -2.48 17.99 -19.54
CA HIS A 689 -3.62 18.14 -18.62
C HIS A 689 -3.30 18.93 -17.35
N TRP A 690 -2.00 19.06 -16.98
CA TRP A 690 -1.57 19.68 -15.72
C TRP A 690 -0.89 21.03 -15.98
N ARG A 691 -1.35 22.04 -15.24
CA ARG A 691 -0.76 23.40 -15.27
C ARG A 691 0.24 23.61 -14.14
N LYS A 692 0.05 22.89 -13.03
CA LYS A 692 0.87 23.03 -11.84
C LYS A 692 1.06 21.68 -11.15
N LEU A 693 2.26 21.47 -10.62
CA LEU A 693 2.60 20.38 -9.70
C LEU A 693 3.39 20.97 -8.53
N ALA A 694 2.94 20.68 -7.30
CA ALA A 694 3.67 21.08 -6.10
C ALA A 694 3.73 19.92 -5.10
N PHE A 695 4.90 19.69 -4.48
CA PHE A 695 5.12 18.58 -3.57
C PHE A 695 6.28 18.85 -2.62
N PRO A 696 6.22 18.34 -1.36
CA PRO A 696 7.34 18.29 -0.45
C PRO A 696 8.22 17.07 -0.72
N LEU A 697 9.51 17.17 -0.42
CA LEU A 697 10.44 16.04 -0.32
C LEU A 697 11.38 16.21 0.86
N ARG A 698 11.82 15.07 1.41
CA ARG A 698 12.95 15.00 2.32
C ARG A 698 14.15 14.41 1.58
N TRP A 699 15.27 15.11 1.66
CA TRP A 699 16.52 14.65 1.11
C TRP A 699 17.64 14.91 2.11
N ARG A 700 18.22 13.83 2.65
CA ARG A 700 19.20 13.93 3.73
C ARG A 700 18.64 14.77 4.89
N ASN A 701 19.30 15.82 5.30
CA ASN A 701 18.87 16.71 6.39
C ASN A 701 17.89 17.82 5.96
N ALA A 702 17.60 17.95 4.67
CA ALA A 702 16.78 19.03 4.14
C ALA A 702 15.33 18.61 3.99
N ARG A 703 14.43 19.53 4.34
CA ARG A 703 13.06 19.55 3.84
C ARG A 703 13.02 20.46 2.64
N MET A 704 12.50 19.96 1.55
CA MET A 704 12.38 20.68 0.30
C MET A 704 10.91 20.79 -0.10
N HIS A 705 10.58 21.89 -0.77
CA HIS A 705 9.28 22.06 -1.42
C HIS A 705 9.52 22.50 -2.86
N PHE A 706 8.87 21.80 -3.79
CA PHE A 706 8.94 22.04 -5.21
C PHE A 706 7.60 22.56 -5.72
N THR A 707 7.63 23.60 -6.55
CA THR A 707 6.46 24.10 -7.28
C THR A 707 6.84 24.31 -8.73
N PHE A 708 6.30 23.51 -9.64
CA PHE A 708 6.47 23.64 -11.07
C PHE A 708 5.18 24.16 -11.70
N GLU A 709 5.22 25.32 -12.35
CA GLU A 709 4.08 26.00 -12.96
C GLU A 709 4.54 26.86 -14.13
N ASN A 710 3.90 26.77 -15.30
CA ASN A 710 4.22 27.55 -16.48
C ASN A 710 5.71 27.51 -16.89
N ASP A 711 6.28 26.31 -16.89
CA ASP A 711 7.72 26.05 -17.17
C ASP A 711 8.70 26.72 -16.20
N VAL A 712 8.23 27.15 -15.03
CA VAL A 712 9.06 27.68 -13.94
C VAL A 712 9.01 26.74 -12.77
N LEU A 713 10.19 26.31 -12.29
CA LEU A 713 10.36 25.53 -11.06
C LEU A 713 10.86 26.45 -9.94
N THR A 714 10.10 26.51 -8.86
CA THR A 714 10.50 27.08 -7.59
C THR A 714 10.89 25.96 -6.65
N ILE A 715 12.07 26.05 -6.05
CA ILE A 715 12.59 25.11 -5.06
C ILE A 715 12.86 25.88 -3.78
N GLU A 716 12.29 25.43 -2.67
CA GLU A 716 12.54 25.96 -1.32
C GLU A 716 13.15 24.85 -0.48
N THR A 717 14.13 25.16 0.37
CA THR A 717 14.84 24.17 1.19
C THR A 717 15.17 24.75 2.57
N THR A 718 15.13 23.88 3.59
CA THR A 718 15.46 24.24 4.98
C THR A 718 16.97 24.14 5.30
N ALA A 719 17.75 23.56 4.41
CA ALA A 719 19.20 23.40 4.54
C ALA A 719 19.84 23.40 3.15
N PRO A 720 21.13 23.74 3.00
CA PRO A 720 21.81 23.69 1.71
C PRO A 720 21.76 22.30 1.08
N VAL A 721 21.36 22.24 -0.19
CA VAL A 721 21.26 21.02 -0.98
C VAL A 721 21.93 21.21 -2.34
N THR A 722 22.69 20.20 -2.76
CA THR A 722 23.15 20.08 -4.14
C THR A 722 22.24 19.07 -4.86
N LEU A 723 21.73 19.46 -6.02
CA LEU A 723 20.93 18.60 -6.88
C LEU A 723 21.22 18.88 -8.35
N THR A 724 20.86 17.94 -9.21
CA THR A 724 20.95 18.12 -10.67
C THR A 724 19.54 18.37 -11.21
N LEU A 725 19.36 19.53 -11.86
CA LEU A 725 18.10 19.93 -12.50
C LEU A 725 18.32 19.99 -14.01
N TRP A 726 17.54 19.24 -14.79
CA TRP A 726 17.66 19.15 -16.26
C TRP A 726 19.14 19.00 -16.73
N GLY A 727 19.90 18.15 -16.03
CA GLY A 727 21.31 17.87 -16.35
C GLY A 727 22.34 18.90 -15.88
N LYS A 728 21.92 19.99 -15.20
CA LYS A 728 22.84 20.98 -14.61
C LYS A 728 22.83 20.89 -13.09
N THR A 729 24.03 20.82 -12.48
CA THR A 729 24.15 20.79 -11.02
C THR A 729 23.96 22.18 -10.43
N LEU A 730 23.11 22.28 -9.40
CA LEU A 730 22.78 23.49 -8.65
C LEU A 730 23.04 23.28 -7.16
N CYS A 731 23.53 24.32 -6.49
CA CYS A 731 23.60 24.38 -5.03
C CYS A 731 22.56 25.39 -4.54
N ILE A 732 21.59 24.93 -3.76
CA ILE A 732 20.45 25.72 -3.29
C ILE A 732 20.57 25.87 -1.78
N THR A 733 20.59 27.09 -1.29
CA THR A 733 20.78 27.39 0.15
C THR A 733 19.48 27.70 0.88
N ASP A 734 18.49 28.25 0.19
CA ASP A 734 17.18 28.61 0.75
C ASP A 734 16.08 28.50 -0.33
N ARG A 735 16.09 29.43 -1.31
CA ARG A 735 15.09 29.47 -2.38
C ARG A 735 15.76 29.69 -3.73
N GLN A 736 15.34 28.91 -4.72
CA GLN A 736 15.79 29.03 -6.12
C GLN A 736 14.59 29.02 -7.05
N VAL A 737 14.61 29.89 -8.05
CA VAL A 737 13.63 29.90 -9.15
C VAL A 737 14.38 29.64 -10.45
N CYS A 738 13.93 28.66 -11.22
CA CYS A 738 14.54 28.21 -12.45
C CYS A 738 13.49 28.18 -13.58
N SER A 739 13.77 28.79 -14.72
CA SER A 739 12.96 28.64 -15.92
C SER A 739 13.46 27.48 -16.77
N PHE A 740 12.59 26.64 -17.29
CA PHE A 740 12.93 25.57 -18.23
C PHE A 740 13.73 26.12 -19.43
N ARG A 741 13.38 27.33 -19.92
CA ARG A 741 14.06 27.97 -21.04
C ARG A 741 15.54 28.24 -20.76
N ASP A 742 15.93 28.59 -19.52
CA ASP A 742 17.30 28.89 -19.15
C ASP A 742 18.24 27.68 -19.26
N PHE A 743 17.69 26.49 -19.32
CA PHE A 743 18.43 25.24 -19.42
C PHE A 743 18.59 24.73 -20.85
N PHE A 744 17.72 25.14 -21.77
CA PHE A 744 17.64 24.60 -23.13
C PHE A 744 17.85 25.63 -24.24
N THR A 745 17.94 26.93 -23.94
CA THR A 745 18.39 27.94 -24.91
C THR A 745 19.90 27.89 -25.03
N SER A 746 20.43 27.58 -26.22
CA SER A 746 21.86 27.64 -26.50
C SER A 746 22.39 29.08 -26.30
N PRO A 747 23.52 29.29 -25.63
CA PRO A 747 24.23 30.56 -25.70
C PRO A 747 24.93 30.63 -27.05
N GLY A 748 24.37 31.30 -28.06
CA GLY A 748 25.04 31.47 -29.32
C GLY A 748 24.16 31.78 -30.53
N GLY A 749 23.44 32.85 -30.47
CA GLY A 749 22.92 33.54 -31.63
C GLY A 749 23.39 34.97 -31.63
N THR A 750 24.68 35.23 -31.93
CA THR A 750 25.11 36.57 -32.29
C THR A 750 24.35 36.96 -33.55
N ALA A 751 23.46 37.91 -33.40
CA ALA A 751 22.87 38.62 -34.53
C ALA A 751 24.00 39.33 -35.30
N THR A 752 24.39 38.75 -36.43
CA THR A 752 25.15 39.48 -37.43
C THR A 752 24.18 40.47 -38.09
N THR A 753 24.23 41.70 -37.68
CA THR A 753 23.70 42.83 -38.44
C THR A 753 24.47 42.87 -39.75
N GLY A 754 23.78 42.45 -40.83
CA GLY A 754 24.28 42.69 -42.19
C GLY A 754 24.18 44.16 -42.49
N GLU A 755 25.29 44.88 -42.53
CA GLU A 755 25.36 46.15 -43.21
C GLU A 755 25.32 45.91 -44.71
N ASN A 756 24.31 46.46 -45.36
CA ASN A 756 24.26 46.70 -46.79
C ASN A 756 25.31 47.73 -47.13
N HIS A 757 26.30 47.40 -47.96
CA HIS A 757 26.99 48.35 -48.77
C HIS A 757 26.79 48.03 -50.26
N GLU A 758 26.08 48.96 -50.93
CA GLU A 758 26.06 49.12 -52.37
C GLU A 758 27.46 49.42 -52.90
N ALA A 759 27.88 48.73 -53.93
CA ALA A 759 28.50 49.29 -55.14
C ALA A 759 28.57 48.17 -56.20
#